data_dca2b163b829d5601387124fb938280d
#
_entry.id   dca2b163b829d5601387124fb938280d
#
_cell.length_a   1.000
_cell.length_b   1.000
_cell.length_c   1.000
_cell.angle_alpha   90.00
_cell.angle_beta   90.00
_cell.angle_gamma   90.00
#
_symmetry.space_group_name_H-M   'P 1'
#
loop_
_entity.id
_entity.type
_entity.pdbx_description
1 polymer ?
#
loop_
_entity_poly.entity_id
_entity_poly.type
_entity_poly.pdbx_seq_one_letter_code
_entity_poly.pdbx_strand_id
1 'polypeptide(L)'
;MFFQTSILWNLLGIVTALFAVVYTYFKWSYQYWKKRNVPQISPTIPFGNLTNPLTEHVDESIAEIYKKAKDRGWKYCGLYMLLSPNLLVLDLEMVQNILKKDFQYFMDRGIYANEKDDLLSHNLFCLAGSRWKNLRAKLTLSFSSDKLKAMFQTLMDCGLILEYYIEEKTKPEDPVDIKELLACFSTDVIGSCAFGLDCNSFEEPNSVFRRFGNRILTITPLTLVKKMFCQNFPELARVLGIRQVSRDITDFFSGMVKETVSYREKHKIVRRDFLQLLLDIRNTKERQKNVHRVPDDGNSLTMDEIIAQSILFFIASYETSSATMTFALFELAMHPDIQEKLRDEINTVLAGHEDEVTYDSLSEMKYLGQVVDETLRIHPPTSTLIRYCNSDYNVPGEDLVIEKGTKLVISVKSIQNDEEYWKNPKEFDPDRFSDERKKNMNQCTYLPFGQGPRMCIGEKFGLMQVRVGLTCLLRNFRVKLNKKTTLPLKTSAKNNVNSAVGGIWLNLERVYAMFLQASTLWNLLGITTALLAVAYAYTKWCFQYWKKRNVPYIEPTIPFGNLGSPLKENVDESMAQMYKKAKVKGWKYCGMYISLSPNLLVLDLEMIKNILTKDFQYFMDRGTYTNEKDDPVGCHLFNLTGSRWRNLRAKLSPTFTSGKLKAMFQTLVDCGLVLENYIESKIKPDEAVDIKELLACFSTDVIGSCAFGLDCNSFKEPNSTFRRYGNKVFIISKLTIVRTMFYQNFPDLARFLGVRQVPTDIAEFFSGVVKDTVSYREKNNVVRKDFMQLLMEIRDKKDGQENDHSVPGDGTTLTMDEMIAQSFVFFVAGFETSSTTMTFALFELATHPDAQEKLRDEINKVLARHDGKVTYDSLSEMKYMGQVINETLRIHAPVRTLRRVCVKDYKVSGEDLIIEKGTRLSIPIRGLHYDEEYWRNPKEFDPERFSDENRRDMNQFTHLPFGEGPRVCIGERFGLMQVRVGLTCLLRKFRVKLDKKTTLPLKMSAKALVSSAEGGIWLNLERV
;
A
#
# COMPACT_ATOMS: atom_id res chain seq x y z
N MET A 1 44.06 46.97 -27.44
CA MET A 1 42.67 47.38 -27.72
C MET A 1 42.29 47.14 -29.19
N PHE A 2 43.09 47.46 -30.22
CA PHE A 2 42.78 47.25 -31.64
C PHE A 2 42.67 45.80 -32.11
N PHE A 3 43.37 44.87 -31.51
CA PHE A 3 43.28 43.43 -31.84
C PHE A 3 41.97 42.77 -31.35
N GLN A 4 41.40 43.21 -30.21
CA GLN A 4 40.16 42.70 -29.71
C GLN A 4 38.93 43.17 -30.48
N THR A 5 38.97 44.40 -31.02
CA THR A 5 37.87 44.94 -31.84
C THR A 5 37.76 44.24 -33.19
N SER A 6 38.89 43.87 -33.84
CA SER A 6 38.88 43.18 -35.14
C SER A 6 38.33 41.73 -35.00
N ILE A 7 38.65 41.04 -33.92
CA ILE A 7 38.10 39.68 -33.63
C ILE A 7 36.57 39.76 -33.41
N LEU A 8 36.12 40.81 -32.69
CA LEU A 8 34.68 41.02 -32.43
C LEU A 8 33.90 41.28 -33.73
N TRP A 9 34.47 42.12 -34.63
CA TRP A 9 33.85 42.39 -35.95
C TRP A 9 33.86 41.17 -36.88
N ASN A 10 34.93 40.36 -36.85
CA ASN A 10 34.98 39.09 -37.61
C ASN A 10 33.99 38.07 -37.05
N LEU A 11 33.86 37.95 -35.71
CA LEU A 11 32.84 37.09 -35.07
C LEU A 11 31.42 37.56 -35.40
N LEU A 12 31.15 38.85 -35.33
CA LEU A 12 29.87 39.43 -35.69
C LEU A 12 29.56 39.18 -37.17
N GLY A 13 30.54 39.34 -38.07
CA GLY A 13 30.42 38.99 -39.50
C GLY A 13 30.10 37.55 -39.73
N ILE A 14 30.78 36.62 -39.07
CA ILE A 14 30.54 35.18 -39.16
C ILE A 14 29.11 34.86 -38.62
N VAL A 15 28.73 35.40 -37.50
CA VAL A 15 27.41 35.20 -36.90
C VAL A 15 26.33 35.74 -37.84
N THR A 16 26.49 36.92 -38.40
CA THR A 16 25.55 37.49 -39.36
C THR A 16 25.45 36.66 -40.64
N ALA A 17 26.57 36.18 -41.18
CA ALA A 17 26.59 35.31 -42.33
C ALA A 17 25.88 33.99 -42.06
N LEU A 18 26.12 33.37 -40.87
CA LEU A 18 25.41 32.17 -40.43
C LEU A 18 23.88 32.42 -40.32
N PHE A 19 23.47 33.53 -39.72
CA PHE A 19 22.07 33.91 -39.65
C PHE A 19 21.46 34.08 -41.07
N ALA A 20 22.17 34.72 -42.00
CA ALA A 20 21.68 34.87 -43.37
C ALA A 20 21.54 33.54 -44.09
N VAL A 21 22.51 32.62 -43.92
CA VAL A 21 22.44 31.26 -44.46
C VAL A 21 21.25 30.49 -43.86
N VAL A 22 21.10 30.53 -42.54
CA VAL A 22 19.98 29.88 -41.85
C VAL A 22 18.64 30.46 -42.29
N TYR A 23 18.54 31.77 -42.35
CA TYR A 23 17.32 32.47 -42.83
C TYR A 23 16.95 32.07 -44.27
N THR A 24 17.95 32.07 -45.18
CA THR A 24 17.76 31.66 -46.56
C THR A 24 17.34 30.21 -46.71
N TYR A 25 17.97 29.32 -45.87
CA TYR A 25 17.58 27.91 -45.78
C TYR A 25 16.13 27.71 -45.35
N PHE A 26 15.67 28.47 -44.31
CA PHE A 26 14.26 28.43 -43.92
C PHE A 26 13.33 28.87 -45.03
N LYS A 27 13.64 30.00 -45.72
CA LYS A 27 12.86 30.50 -46.83
C LYS A 27 12.78 29.51 -48.00
N TRP A 28 13.89 28.83 -48.27
CA TRP A 28 13.94 27.78 -49.30
C TRP A 28 13.14 26.56 -48.90
N SER A 29 13.25 26.09 -47.70
CA SER A 29 12.49 24.95 -47.18
C SER A 29 10.98 25.21 -47.21
N TYR A 30 10.53 26.44 -46.92
CA TYR A 30 9.12 26.83 -46.92
C TYR A 30 8.49 26.98 -48.33
N GLN A 31 9.25 26.69 -49.39
CA GLN A 31 8.70 26.59 -50.76
C GLN A 31 8.19 25.18 -51.11
N TYR A 32 8.41 24.19 -50.25
CA TYR A 32 8.10 22.78 -50.52
C TYR A 32 6.67 22.57 -51.01
N TRP A 33 5.65 23.03 -50.27
CA TRP A 33 4.24 22.90 -50.65
C TRP A 33 3.83 23.79 -51.81
N LYS A 34 4.36 25.00 -51.87
CA LYS A 34 4.09 25.92 -52.98
C LYS A 34 4.53 25.34 -54.34
N LYS A 35 5.69 24.69 -54.37
CA LYS A 35 6.22 24.02 -55.59
C LYS A 35 5.36 22.83 -56.04
N ARG A 36 4.51 22.30 -55.13
CA ARG A 36 3.64 21.14 -55.38
C ARG A 36 2.16 21.52 -55.53
N ASN A 37 1.89 22.82 -55.70
CA ASN A 37 0.53 23.37 -55.77
C ASN A 37 -0.39 22.96 -54.60
N VAL A 38 0.18 22.61 -53.42
CA VAL A 38 -0.58 22.27 -52.22
C VAL A 38 -0.96 23.55 -51.49
N PRO A 39 -2.26 23.78 -51.19
CA PRO A 39 -2.69 24.93 -50.42
C PRO A 39 -2.00 24.93 -49.05
N GLN A 40 -1.46 26.08 -48.64
CA GLN A 40 -0.72 26.22 -47.39
C GLN A 40 -1.01 27.53 -46.69
N ILE A 41 -0.90 27.53 -45.36
CA ILE A 41 -0.85 28.75 -44.54
C ILE A 41 0.59 29.23 -44.48
N SER A 42 0.84 30.52 -44.69
CA SER A 42 2.19 31.09 -44.71
C SER A 42 2.93 30.81 -43.40
N PRO A 43 4.09 30.10 -43.45
CA PRO A 43 4.87 29.80 -42.25
C PRO A 43 5.70 31.01 -41.78
N THR A 44 5.99 31.06 -40.48
CA THR A 44 6.84 32.06 -39.84
C THR A 44 8.15 31.45 -39.33
N ILE A 45 9.25 32.19 -39.45
CA ILE A 45 10.56 31.77 -38.94
C ILE A 45 10.61 32.06 -37.42
N PRO A 46 11.15 31.14 -36.59
CA PRO A 46 11.74 29.85 -36.94
C PRO A 46 10.78 28.65 -36.83
N PHE A 47 9.56 28.79 -36.31
CA PHE A 47 8.71 27.68 -35.87
C PHE A 47 7.79 27.12 -36.96
N GLY A 48 7.83 27.72 -38.19
CA GLY A 48 6.95 27.30 -39.26
C GLY A 48 5.51 27.83 -39.08
N ASN A 49 4.55 26.93 -38.99
CA ASN A 49 3.17 27.28 -38.72
C ASN A 49 2.80 27.14 -37.21
N LEU A 50 3.75 26.67 -36.38
CA LEU A 50 3.53 26.58 -34.93
C LEU A 50 3.76 27.95 -34.29
N THR A 51 3.03 28.24 -33.24
CA THR A 51 3.38 29.28 -32.27
C THR A 51 4.60 28.85 -31.44
N ASN A 52 5.06 29.66 -30.51
CA ASN A 52 6.19 29.27 -29.67
C ASN A 52 5.84 28.02 -28.83
N PRO A 53 6.41 26.84 -29.12
CA PRO A 53 6.05 25.58 -28.46
C PRO A 53 6.53 25.48 -27.00
N LEU A 54 7.25 26.49 -26.48
CA LEU A 54 7.59 26.62 -25.08
C LEU A 54 6.49 27.29 -24.24
N THR A 55 5.63 28.06 -24.89
CA THR A 55 4.58 28.85 -24.22
C THR A 55 3.18 28.38 -24.55
N GLU A 56 3.00 27.76 -25.71
CA GLU A 56 1.70 27.30 -26.20
C GLU A 56 1.79 25.85 -26.68
N HIS A 57 0.74 25.06 -26.43
CA HIS A 57 0.69 23.68 -26.83
C HIS A 57 0.55 23.57 -28.36
N VAL A 58 1.30 22.68 -29.01
CA VAL A 58 1.34 22.47 -30.45
C VAL A 58 -0.06 22.21 -31.03
N ASP A 59 -0.92 21.52 -30.30
CA ASP A 59 -2.28 21.18 -30.74
C ASP A 59 -3.19 22.41 -30.89
N GLU A 60 -2.95 23.48 -30.10
CA GLU A 60 -3.71 24.73 -30.28
C GLU A 60 -3.35 25.41 -31.62
N SER A 61 -2.04 25.44 -31.96
CA SER A 61 -1.59 25.93 -33.27
C SER A 61 -2.19 25.13 -34.44
N ILE A 62 -2.20 23.77 -34.30
CA ILE A 62 -2.80 22.90 -35.35
C ILE A 62 -4.30 23.12 -35.44
N ALA A 63 -5.02 23.34 -34.33
CA ALA A 63 -6.44 23.60 -34.33
C ALA A 63 -6.78 24.94 -35.06
N GLU A 64 -5.95 25.98 -34.83
CA GLU A 64 -6.10 27.25 -35.52
C GLU A 64 -5.86 27.11 -37.05
N ILE A 65 -4.83 26.33 -37.43
CA ILE A 65 -4.54 26.06 -38.85
C ILE A 65 -5.68 25.27 -39.48
N TYR A 66 -6.22 24.25 -38.79
CA TYR A 66 -7.35 23.45 -39.20
C TYR A 66 -8.57 24.35 -39.53
N LYS A 67 -8.91 25.23 -38.57
CA LYS A 67 -10.01 26.16 -38.72
C LYS A 67 -9.83 27.09 -39.94
N LYS A 68 -8.65 27.73 -40.06
CA LYS A 68 -8.32 28.59 -41.21
C LYS A 68 -8.37 27.87 -42.57
N ALA A 69 -7.97 26.59 -42.60
CA ALA A 69 -8.02 25.78 -43.81
C ALA A 69 -9.47 25.35 -44.14
N LYS A 70 -10.24 24.98 -43.13
CA LYS A 70 -11.66 24.63 -43.25
C LYS A 70 -12.51 25.80 -43.74
N ASP A 71 -12.30 27.00 -43.20
CA ASP A 71 -12.99 28.25 -43.59
C ASP A 71 -12.72 28.59 -45.07
N ARG A 72 -11.65 28.07 -45.68
CA ARG A 72 -11.30 28.21 -47.09
C ARG A 72 -11.81 27.07 -47.99
N GLY A 73 -12.50 26.10 -47.39
CA GLY A 73 -13.01 24.93 -48.09
C GLY A 73 -11.93 23.92 -48.53
N TRP A 74 -10.75 23.93 -47.88
CA TRP A 74 -9.66 23.03 -48.24
C TRP A 74 -9.88 21.63 -47.64
N LYS A 75 -9.63 20.58 -48.39
CA LYS A 75 -9.67 19.19 -47.95
C LYS A 75 -8.37 18.76 -47.25
N TYR A 76 -7.28 19.43 -47.57
CA TYR A 76 -5.96 19.24 -46.97
C TYR A 76 -5.16 20.54 -47.00
N CYS A 77 -4.13 20.64 -46.16
CA CYS A 77 -3.30 21.84 -46.06
C CYS A 77 -1.86 21.49 -45.76
N GLY A 78 -0.93 22.08 -46.53
CA GLY A 78 0.48 22.01 -46.22
C GLY A 78 0.81 22.83 -44.95
N LEU A 79 1.51 22.24 -44.02
CA LEU A 79 2.01 22.94 -42.81
C LEU A 79 3.47 22.61 -42.55
N TYR A 80 4.16 23.46 -41.83
CA TYR A 80 5.53 23.29 -41.42
C TYR A 80 5.67 23.21 -39.89
N MET A 81 6.25 22.14 -39.39
CA MET A 81 6.71 22.03 -38.02
C MET A 81 8.21 22.28 -37.99
N LEU A 82 8.60 23.49 -37.64
CA LEU A 82 9.95 24.02 -37.92
C LEU A 82 10.24 23.96 -39.44
N LEU A 83 11.23 23.14 -39.82
CA LEU A 83 11.65 22.94 -41.24
C LEU A 83 10.93 21.77 -41.90
N SER A 84 10.33 20.86 -41.13
CA SER A 84 9.69 19.66 -41.66
C SER A 84 8.35 19.97 -42.32
N PRO A 85 8.20 19.70 -43.62
CA PRO A 85 6.89 19.80 -44.27
C PRO A 85 5.99 18.64 -43.84
N ASN A 86 4.74 18.96 -43.46
CA ASN A 86 3.71 17.99 -43.07
C ASN A 86 2.44 18.31 -43.86
N LEU A 87 1.59 17.33 -44.09
CA LEU A 87 0.27 17.51 -44.71
C LEU A 87 -0.81 17.36 -43.64
N LEU A 88 -1.55 18.43 -43.33
CA LEU A 88 -2.72 18.37 -42.48
C LEU A 88 -3.91 17.90 -43.32
N VAL A 89 -4.57 16.83 -42.85
CA VAL A 89 -5.72 16.23 -43.52
C VAL A 89 -6.99 16.68 -42.81
N LEU A 90 -7.96 17.23 -43.58
CA LEU A 90 -9.23 17.76 -43.07
C LEU A 90 -10.42 16.90 -43.51
N ASP A 91 -10.37 16.37 -44.74
CA ASP A 91 -11.44 15.58 -45.32
C ASP A 91 -11.57 14.19 -44.69
N LEU A 92 -12.79 13.81 -44.29
CA LEU A 92 -13.05 12.54 -43.59
C LEU A 92 -12.85 11.30 -44.47
N GLU A 93 -13.12 11.41 -45.78
CA GLU A 93 -12.88 10.30 -46.71
C GLU A 93 -11.39 10.03 -46.85
N MET A 94 -10.60 11.09 -46.97
CA MET A 94 -9.14 11.00 -46.99
C MET A 94 -8.60 10.44 -45.67
N VAL A 95 -9.16 10.85 -44.50
CA VAL A 95 -8.84 10.27 -43.19
C VAL A 95 -9.13 8.77 -43.17
N GLN A 96 -10.31 8.36 -43.69
CA GLN A 96 -10.69 6.94 -43.77
C GLN A 96 -9.73 6.12 -44.66
N ASN A 97 -9.36 6.67 -45.80
CA ASN A 97 -8.44 6.03 -46.76
C ASN A 97 -7.06 5.83 -46.07
N ILE A 98 -6.51 6.87 -45.45
CA ILE A 98 -5.21 6.82 -44.77
C ILE A 98 -5.21 5.84 -43.58
N LEU A 99 -6.28 5.82 -42.81
CA LEU A 99 -6.29 5.00 -41.57
C LEU A 99 -6.71 3.54 -41.81
N LYS A 100 -7.53 3.27 -42.85
CA LYS A 100 -8.15 1.94 -43.07
C LYS A 100 -7.88 1.40 -44.49
N LYS A 101 -8.45 2.02 -45.54
CA LYS A 101 -8.51 1.41 -46.89
C LYS A 101 -7.10 1.26 -47.50
N ASP A 102 -6.35 2.35 -47.51
CA ASP A 102 -5.02 2.43 -48.10
C ASP A 102 -3.89 2.40 -47.07
N PHE A 103 -4.18 1.80 -45.91
CA PHE A 103 -3.25 1.71 -44.77
C PHE A 103 -1.85 1.22 -45.16
N GLN A 104 -1.72 0.37 -46.17
CA GLN A 104 -0.43 -0.14 -46.61
C GLN A 104 0.55 0.97 -47.04
N TYR A 105 0.02 2.12 -47.52
CA TYR A 105 0.84 3.27 -47.88
C TYR A 105 1.19 4.13 -46.65
N PHE A 106 0.46 4.00 -45.53
CA PHE A 106 0.55 4.87 -44.37
C PHE A 106 0.74 4.09 -43.05
N MET A 107 1.41 2.95 -43.16
CA MET A 107 1.58 2.01 -42.07
C MET A 107 2.36 2.62 -40.89
N ASP A 108 3.34 3.47 -41.17
CA ASP A 108 4.27 3.96 -40.15
C ASP A 108 3.87 5.31 -39.56
N ARG A 109 4.38 5.62 -38.39
CA ARG A 109 4.15 6.90 -37.70
C ARG A 109 5.23 7.94 -38.00
N GLY A 110 6.37 7.53 -38.56
CA GLY A 110 7.50 8.43 -38.84
C GLY A 110 8.08 9.07 -37.59
N ILE A 111 8.04 8.36 -36.48
CA ILE A 111 8.65 8.77 -35.21
C ILE A 111 10.16 8.44 -35.27
N TYR A 112 10.99 9.35 -34.75
CA TYR A 112 12.41 9.07 -34.63
C TYR A 112 12.64 7.80 -33.79
N ALA A 113 13.48 6.92 -34.29
CA ALA A 113 13.92 5.73 -33.58
C ALA A 113 15.42 5.54 -33.81
N ASN A 114 16.13 5.17 -32.73
CA ASN A 114 17.54 4.80 -32.76
C ASN A 114 17.71 3.45 -32.05
N GLU A 115 17.42 2.38 -32.76
CA GLU A 115 17.40 1.02 -32.20
C GLU A 115 18.77 0.57 -31.69
N LYS A 116 19.85 1.14 -32.19
CA LYS A 116 21.22 0.80 -31.76
C LYS A 116 21.52 1.31 -30.35
N ASP A 117 21.09 2.54 -30.05
CA ASP A 117 21.51 3.24 -28.84
C ASP A 117 20.37 3.46 -27.82
N ASP A 118 19.11 3.29 -28.25
CA ASP A 118 17.91 3.59 -27.43
C ASP A 118 16.97 2.40 -27.36
N LEU A 119 16.93 1.73 -26.22
CA LEU A 119 16.09 0.58 -25.93
C LEU A 119 14.61 0.85 -26.18
N LEU A 120 14.12 2.06 -25.89
CA LEU A 120 12.74 2.45 -26.14
C LEU A 120 12.35 2.44 -27.60
N SER A 121 13.31 2.52 -28.54
CA SER A 121 13.02 2.40 -29.97
C SER A 121 12.48 1.02 -30.39
N HIS A 122 12.63 -0.02 -29.57
CA HIS A 122 12.08 -1.36 -29.78
C HIS A 122 10.60 -1.53 -29.38
N ASN A 123 9.93 -0.48 -28.94
CA ASN A 123 8.53 -0.58 -28.54
C ASN A 123 7.56 -0.51 -29.74
N LEU A 124 6.32 -1.02 -29.50
CA LEU A 124 5.26 -1.09 -30.51
C LEU A 124 4.89 0.28 -31.13
N PHE A 125 5.06 1.38 -30.39
CA PHE A 125 4.71 2.71 -30.84
C PHE A 125 5.71 3.27 -31.87
N CYS A 126 7.00 2.98 -31.66
CA CYS A 126 8.12 3.47 -32.47
C CYS A 126 8.43 2.58 -33.72
N LEU A 127 8.20 1.28 -33.59
CA LEU A 127 8.52 0.32 -34.66
C LEU A 127 7.74 0.59 -35.95
N ALA A 128 8.43 0.27 -37.09
CA ALA A 128 7.95 0.47 -38.45
C ALA A 128 7.89 -0.84 -39.25
N GLY A 129 7.16 -0.85 -40.38
CA GLY A 129 7.10 -1.91 -41.35
C GLY A 129 6.71 -3.28 -40.79
N SER A 130 7.40 -4.33 -41.29
CA SER A 130 7.14 -5.73 -40.92
C SER A 130 7.39 -6.02 -39.45
N ARG A 131 8.37 -5.38 -38.80
CA ARG A 131 8.66 -5.54 -37.38
C ARG A 131 7.50 -5.09 -36.52
N TRP A 132 6.90 -3.94 -36.82
CA TRP A 132 5.68 -3.51 -36.14
C TRP A 132 4.54 -4.52 -36.33
N LYS A 133 4.32 -4.98 -37.58
CA LYS A 133 3.22 -5.92 -37.87
C LYS A 133 3.36 -7.22 -37.07
N ASN A 134 4.56 -7.76 -37.00
CA ASN A 134 4.85 -8.98 -36.25
C ASN A 134 4.66 -8.78 -34.75
N LEU A 135 5.20 -7.70 -34.17
CA LEU A 135 5.04 -7.41 -32.75
C LEU A 135 3.57 -7.12 -32.38
N ARG A 136 2.85 -6.38 -33.22
CA ARG A 136 1.42 -6.10 -33.05
C ARG A 136 0.59 -7.37 -32.97
N ALA A 137 0.82 -8.33 -33.87
CA ALA A 137 0.13 -9.60 -33.90
C ALA A 137 0.36 -10.40 -32.62
N LYS A 138 1.61 -10.46 -32.12
CA LYS A 138 1.95 -11.12 -30.86
C LYS A 138 1.26 -10.50 -29.65
N LEU A 139 1.29 -9.17 -29.54
CA LEU A 139 0.76 -8.45 -28.39
C LEU A 139 -0.78 -8.39 -28.36
N THR A 140 -1.45 -8.47 -29.52
CA THR A 140 -2.92 -8.40 -29.59
C THR A 140 -3.60 -9.46 -28.74
N LEU A 141 -3.01 -10.65 -28.65
CA LEU A 141 -3.52 -11.75 -27.82
C LEU A 141 -3.48 -11.44 -26.32
N SER A 142 -2.55 -10.58 -25.89
CA SER A 142 -2.42 -10.16 -24.48
C SER A 142 -3.53 -9.18 -24.02
N PHE A 143 -4.26 -8.58 -24.96
CA PHE A 143 -5.35 -7.66 -24.69
C PHE A 143 -6.74 -8.25 -24.99
N SER A 144 -6.86 -9.59 -25.00
CA SER A 144 -8.16 -10.28 -25.09
C SER A 144 -9.01 -10.01 -23.85
N SER A 145 -10.34 -10.10 -23.99
CA SER A 145 -11.28 -9.82 -22.91
C SER A 145 -11.04 -10.69 -21.67
N ASP A 146 -10.69 -11.98 -21.84
CA ASP A 146 -10.41 -12.90 -20.73
C ASP A 146 -9.15 -12.49 -19.95
N LYS A 147 -8.11 -12.04 -20.66
CA LYS A 147 -6.88 -11.55 -20.02
C LYS A 147 -7.12 -10.25 -19.26
N LEU A 148 -7.95 -9.36 -19.79
CA LEU A 148 -8.34 -8.13 -19.12
C LEU A 148 -9.22 -8.41 -17.89
N LYS A 149 -10.16 -9.35 -17.99
CA LYS A 149 -10.98 -9.80 -16.84
C LYS A 149 -10.11 -10.37 -15.73
N ALA A 150 -9.02 -11.05 -16.06
CA ALA A 150 -8.06 -11.56 -15.07
C ALA A 150 -7.28 -10.47 -14.32
N MET A 151 -7.11 -9.28 -14.91
CA MET A 151 -6.46 -8.12 -14.27
C MET A 151 -7.45 -7.20 -13.53
N PHE A 152 -8.74 -7.43 -13.67
CA PHE A 152 -9.79 -6.57 -13.12
C PHE A 152 -9.70 -6.42 -11.60
N GLN A 153 -9.45 -7.51 -10.87
CA GLN A 153 -9.34 -7.47 -9.41
C GLN A 153 -8.21 -6.53 -8.94
N THR A 154 -7.08 -6.54 -9.63
CA THR A 154 -5.97 -5.61 -9.34
C THR A 154 -6.38 -4.14 -9.49
N LEU A 155 -7.19 -3.81 -10.52
CA LEU A 155 -7.70 -2.45 -10.70
C LEU A 155 -8.66 -2.08 -9.57
N MET A 156 -9.50 -3.02 -9.13
CA MET A 156 -10.44 -2.81 -8.03
C MET A 156 -9.72 -2.59 -6.70
N ASP A 157 -8.69 -3.39 -6.41
CA ASP A 157 -7.89 -3.22 -5.19
C ASP A 157 -7.27 -1.80 -5.12
N CYS A 158 -6.74 -1.31 -6.25
CA CYS A 158 -6.25 0.07 -6.35
C CYS A 158 -7.39 1.11 -6.23
N GLY A 159 -8.57 0.83 -6.78
CA GLY A 159 -9.75 1.68 -6.66
C GLY A 159 -10.25 1.82 -5.23
N LEU A 160 -10.23 0.75 -4.46
CA LEU A 160 -10.57 0.75 -3.03
C LEU A 160 -9.55 1.55 -2.20
N ILE A 161 -8.25 1.49 -2.58
CA ILE A 161 -7.21 2.32 -1.93
C ILE A 161 -7.45 3.80 -2.21
N LEU A 162 -7.83 4.17 -3.45
CA LEU A 162 -8.20 5.54 -3.81
C LEU A 162 -9.38 6.03 -2.95
N GLU A 163 -10.42 5.25 -2.84
CA GLU A 163 -11.61 5.56 -2.03
C GLU A 163 -11.26 5.74 -0.55
N TYR A 164 -10.53 4.79 0.02
CA TYR A 164 -10.06 4.86 1.40
C TYR A 164 -9.19 6.09 1.66
N TYR A 165 -8.28 6.42 0.73
CA TYR A 165 -7.44 7.61 0.85
C TYR A 165 -8.27 8.91 0.88
N ILE A 166 -9.27 9.02 -0.01
CA ILE A 166 -10.17 10.17 -0.01
C ILE A 166 -10.95 10.27 1.32
N GLU A 167 -11.47 9.16 1.83
CA GLU A 167 -12.20 9.13 3.11
C GLU A 167 -11.35 9.59 4.31
N GLU A 168 -10.11 9.15 4.38
CA GLU A 168 -9.26 9.36 5.55
C GLU A 168 -8.46 10.68 5.49
N LYS A 169 -8.11 11.16 4.30
CA LYS A 169 -7.15 12.25 4.12
C LYS A 169 -7.74 13.53 3.57
N THR A 170 -8.94 13.50 2.97
CA THR A 170 -9.54 14.71 2.42
C THR A 170 -10.76 15.16 3.25
N LYS A 171 -10.87 16.47 3.44
CA LYS A 171 -12.06 17.07 4.01
C LYS A 171 -12.91 17.71 2.91
N PRO A 172 -14.22 17.80 3.04
CA PRO A 172 -15.10 18.36 2.00
C PRO A 172 -14.73 19.78 1.56
N GLU A 173 -14.09 20.55 2.44
CA GLU A 173 -13.71 21.94 2.21
C GLU A 173 -12.29 22.08 1.60
N ASP A 174 -11.48 21.04 1.67
CA ASP A 174 -10.10 21.07 1.19
C ASP A 174 -10.05 20.96 -0.35
N PRO A 175 -9.35 21.87 -1.05
CA PRO A 175 -9.16 21.76 -2.49
C PRO A 175 -8.19 20.62 -2.82
N VAL A 176 -8.66 19.64 -3.57
CA VAL A 176 -7.88 18.49 -4.03
C VAL A 176 -7.39 18.73 -5.46
N ASP A 177 -6.08 18.61 -5.70
CA ASP A 177 -5.56 18.50 -7.07
C ASP A 177 -5.97 17.13 -7.63
N ILE A 178 -7.02 17.12 -8.46
CA ILE A 178 -7.61 15.89 -8.93
C ILE A 178 -6.68 15.14 -9.89
N LYS A 179 -5.83 15.85 -10.62
CA LYS A 179 -4.85 15.23 -11.51
C LYS A 179 -3.82 14.45 -10.71
N GLU A 180 -3.30 15.02 -9.61
CA GLU A 180 -2.31 14.37 -8.76
C GLU A 180 -2.90 13.15 -8.05
N LEU A 181 -4.12 13.26 -7.53
CA LEU A 181 -4.84 12.16 -6.92
C LEU A 181 -5.00 10.97 -7.88
N LEU A 182 -5.49 11.24 -9.10
CA LEU A 182 -5.73 10.21 -10.12
C LEU A 182 -4.42 9.68 -10.75
N ALA A 183 -3.35 10.47 -10.70
CA ALA A 183 -2.03 10.02 -11.08
C ALA A 183 -1.47 8.99 -10.09
N CYS A 184 -1.73 9.15 -8.76
CA CYS A 184 -1.40 8.11 -7.76
C CYS A 184 -2.14 6.80 -8.08
N PHE A 185 -3.45 6.86 -8.26
CA PHE A 185 -4.25 5.70 -8.65
C PHE A 185 -3.72 5.02 -9.92
N SER A 186 -3.47 5.82 -10.98
CA SER A 186 -2.96 5.26 -12.24
C SER A 186 -1.56 4.65 -12.09
N THR A 187 -0.70 5.21 -11.22
CA THR A 187 0.62 4.64 -10.94
C THR A 187 0.50 3.27 -10.27
N ASP A 188 -0.37 3.13 -9.27
CA ASP A 188 -0.54 1.89 -8.53
C ASP A 188 -1.12 0.79 -9.42
N VAL A 189 -2.13 1.14 -10.26
CA VAL A 189 -2.68 0.23 -11.27
C VAL A 189 -1.59 -0.26 -12.23
N ILE A 190 -0.81 0.66 -12.81
CA ILE A 190 0.21 0.29 -13.80
C ILE A 190 1.40 -0.40 -13.17
N GLY A 191 1.82 0.03 -11.98
CA GLY A 191 2.88 -0.63 -11.21
C GLY A 191 2.55 -2.09 -10.97
N SER A 192 1.34 -2.37 -10.54
CA SER A 192 0.89 -3.73 -10.28
C SER A 192 0.65 -4.53 -11.58
N CYS A 193 -0.06 -3.96 -12.57
CA CYS A 193 -0.41 -4.67 -13.80
C CYS A 193 0.76 -4.84 -14.80
N ALA A 194 1.68 -3.85 -14.91
CA ALA A 194 2.76 -3.90 -15.89
C ALA A 194 4.06 -4.48 -15.34
N PHE A 195 4.35 -4.27 -14.06
CA PHE A 195 5.61 -4.65 -13.44
C PHE A 195 5.42 -5.64 -12.28
N GLY A 196 4.21 -5.78 -11.75
CA GLY A 196 3.91 -6.63 -10.60
C GLY A 196 4.45 -6.07 -9.29
N LEU A 197 4.45 -4.74 -9.16
CA LEU A 197 4.95 -3.99 -8.02
C LEU A 197 3.81 -3.29 -7.29
N ASP A 198 3.87 -3.29 -5.97
CA ASP A 198 2.99 -2.50 -5.12
C ASP A 198 3.65 -1.13 -4.90
N CYS A 199 3.18 -0.10 -5.62
CA CYS A 199 3.83 1.21 -5.64
C CYS A 199 3.47 2.11 -4.45
N ASN A 200 2.34 1.88 -3.78
CA ASN A 200 1.84 2.66 -2.63
C ASN A 200 1.88 4.17 -2.84
N SER A 201 1.46 4.64 -4.03
CA SER A 201 1.65 6.04 -4.47
C SER A 201 0.87 7.05 -3.63
N PHE A 202 -0.16 6.63 -2.91
CA PHE A 202 -0.91 7.50 -2.00
C PHE A 202 -0.16 7.76 -0.69
N GLU A 203 0.65 6.81 -0.22
CA GLU A 203 1.49 6.99 0.98
C GLU A 203 2.82 7.66 0.64
N GLU A 204 3.40 7.30 -0.53
CA GLU A 204 4.66 7.83 -1.03
C GLU A 204 4.50 8.52 -2.41
N PRO A 205 3.89 9.72 -2.47
CA PRO A 205 3.63 10.43 -3.74
C PRO A 205 4.91 10.76 -4.52
N ASN A 206 6.06 10.83 -3.84
CA ASN A 206 7.38 11.13 -4.41
C ASN A 206 8.28 9.89 -4.53
N SER A 207 7.70 8.69 -4.58
CA SER A 207 8.46 7.45 -4.75
C SER A 207 9.41 7.53 -5.96
N VAL A 208 10.49 6.75 -5.91
CA VAL A 208 11.47 6.71 -7.00
C VAL A 208 10.81 6.34 -8.32
N PHE A 209 9.89 5.39 -8.30
CA PHE A 209 9.12 4.96 -9.47
C PHE A 209 8.32 6.09 -10.11
N ARG A 210 7.53 6.85 -9.33
CA ARG A 210 6.79 8.01 -9.82
C ARG A 210 7.68 9.13 -10.33
N ARG A 211 8.77 9.40 -9.62
CA ARG A 211 9.72 10.45 -10.01
C ARG A 211 10.36 10.18 -11.38
N PHE A 212 10.78 8.94 -11.65
CA PHE A 212 11.30 8.56 -12.97
C PHE A 212 10.19 8.55 -14.03
N GLY A 213 9.00 8.09 -13.69
CA GLY A 213 7.83 8.12 -14.57
C GLY A 213 7.45 9.53 -15.02
N ASN A 214 7.35 10.47 -14.09
CA ASN A 214 7.04 11.88 -14.39
C ASN A 214 8.12 12.53 -15.28
N ARG A 215 9.40 12.19 -15.09
CA ARG A 215 10.50 12.72 -15.92
C ARG A 215 10.41 12.31 -17.40
N ILE A 216 9.84 11.13 -17.72
CA ILE A 216 9.63 10.70 -19.12
C ILE A 216 8.60 11.60 -19.82
N LEU A 217 7.58 12.03 -19.09
CA LEU A 217 6.40 12.70 -19.62
C LEU A 217 6.52 14.22 -19.66
N THR A 218 7.40 14.78 -18.83
CA THR A 218 7.60 16.23 -18.72
C THR A 218 8.46 16.77 -19.85
N ILE A 219 7.97 17.80 -20.53
CA ILE A 219 8.68 18.54 -21.58
C ILE A 219 9.48 19.68 -20.93
N THR A 220 10.82 19.54 -20.93
CA THR A 220 11.72 20.65 -20.61
C THR A 220 12.17 21.35 -21.90
N PRO A 221 12.66 22.62 -21.85
CA PRO A 221 13.20 23.28 -23.03
C PRO A 221 14.27 22.45 -23.75
N LEU A 222 15.13 21.78 -23.01
CA LEU A 222 16.17 20.93 -23.58
C LEU A 222 15.60 19.68 -24.26
N THR A 223 14.61 19.02 -23.65
CA THR A 223 13.96 17.85 -24.27
C THR A 223 13.15 18.24 -25.49
N LEU A 224 12.56 19.43 -25.51
CA LEU A 224 11.87 19.98 -26.68
C LEU A 224 12.85 20.23 -27.84
N VAL A 225 13.95 20.95 -27.61
CA VAL A 225 14.98 21.19 -28.64
C VAL A 225 15.52 19.89 -29.17
N LYS A 226 15.80 18.92 -28.30
CA LYS A 226 16.24 17.57 -28.68
C LYS A 226 15.21 16.86 -29.57
N LYS A 227 13.92 16.87 -29.22
CA LYS A 227 12.84 16.30 -30.02
C LYS A 227 12.75 16.96 -31.40
N MET A 228 12.81 18.29 -31.42
CA MET A 228 12.79 19.06 -32.67
C MET A 228 13.98 18.73 -33.57
N PHE A 229 15.19 18.59 -32.97
CA PHE A 229 16.38 18.18 -33.72
C PHE A 229 16.23 16.77 -34.29
N CYS A 230 15.81 15.79 -33.49
CA CYS A 230 15.59 14.42 -33.95
C CYS A 230 14.53 14.29 -35.05
N GLN A 231 13.49 15.13 -34.99
CA GLN A 231 12.46 15.14 -36.03
C GLN A 231 12.90 15.73 -37.38
N ASN A 232 13.74 16.80 -37.34
CA ASN A 232 14.15 17.49 -38.52
C ASN A 232 15.45 16.91 -39.14
N PHE A 233 16.30 16.29 -38.31
CA PHE A 233 17.59 15.72 -38.73
C PHE A 233 17.78 14.28 -38.22
N PRO A 234 16.87 13.33 -38.58
CA PRO A 234 16.86 12.00 -37.97
C PRO A 234 18.12 11.19 -38.22
N GLU A 235 18.73 11.28 -39.40
CA GLU A 235 19.96 10.55 -39.76
C GLU A 235 21.15 11.08 -38.93
N LEU A 236 21.29 12.39 -38.84
CA LEU A 236 22.33 13.02 -38.03
C LEU A 236 22.15 12.67 -36.53
N ALA A 237 20.91 12.69 -36.04
CA ALA A 237 20.61 12.31 -34.67
C ALA A 237 20.98 10.84 -34.36
N ARG A 238 20.80 9.92 -35.33
CA ARG A 238 21.24 8.51 -35.19
C ARG A 238 22.76 8.41 -35.18
N VAL A 239 23.46 9.11 -36.06
CA VAL A 239 24.94 9.11 -36.08
C VAL A 239 25.50 9.66 -34.76
N LEU A 240 24.86 10.68 -34.17
CA LEU A 240 25.25 11.27 -32.89
C LEU A 240 24.78 10.45 -31.67
N GLY A 241 24.16 9.30 -31.86
CA GLY A 241 23.70 8.42 -30.78
C GLY A 241 22.63 9.07 -29.87
N ILE A 242 21.82 10.00 -30.41
CA ILE A 242 20.84 10.72 -29.62
C ILE A 242 19.67 9.78 -29.27
N ARG A 243 19.39 9.64 -27.97
CA ARG A 243 18.31 8.81 -27.44
C ARG A 243 17.03 9.64 -27.23
N GLN A 244 15.85 9.02 -27.31
CA GLN A 244 14.60 9.67 -26.95
C GLN A 244 14.51 9.97 -25.44
N VAL A 245 14.88 8.96 -24.63
CA VAL A 245 14.87 9.02 -23.17
C VAL A 245 16.31 8.97 -22.63
N SER A 246 16.55 9.63 -21.50
CA SER A 246 17.89 9.64 -20.87
C SER A 246 18.27 8.24 -20.33
N ARG A 247 19.56 7.99 -20.29
CA ARG A 247 20.10 6.67 -19.94
C ARG A 247 19.72 6.23 -18.54
N ASP A 248 19.76 7.13 -17.56
CA ASP A 248 19.42 6.87 -16.16
C ASP A 248 17.97 6.36 -15.98
N ILE A 249 17.02 6.90 -16.75
CA ILE A 249 15.64 6.45 -16.76
C ILE A 249 15.53 5.05 -17.37
N THR A 250 16.19 4.81 -18.50
CA THR A 250 16.16 3.51 -19.17
C THR A 250 16.81 2.43 -18.29
N ASP A 251 17.93 2.75 -17.64
CA ASP A 251 18.65 1.84 -16.76
C ASP A 251 17.82 1.48 -15.52
N PHE A 252 17.11 2.45 -14.93
CA PHE A 252 16.19 2.23 -13.80
C PHE A 252 15.09 1.22 -14.16
N PHE A 253 14.32 1.50 -15.23
CA PHE A 253 13.23 0.61 -15.61
C PHE A 253 13.74 -0.76 -16.11
N SER A 254 14.89 -0.79 -16.79
CA SER A 254 15.51 -2.05 -17.23
C SER A 254 15.96 -2.92 -16.06
N GLY A 255 16.59 -2.30 -15.06
CA GLY A 255 16.97 -2.98 -13.81
C GLY A 255 15.75 -3.60 -13.13
N MET A 256 14.73 -2.80 -12.91
CA MET A 256 13.48 -3.22 -12.27
C MET A 256 12.80 -4.40 -13.00
N VAL A 257 12.65 -4.31 -14.33
CA VAL A 257 12.04 -5.42 -15.11
C VAL A 257 12.89 -6.67 -15.04
N LYS A 258 14.23 -6.57 -15.20
CA LYS A 258 15.14 -7.71 -15.11
C LYS A 258 15.12 -8.37 -13.74
N GLU A 259 15.12 -7.58 -12.67
CA GLU A 259 15.04 -8.08 -11.29
C GLU A 259 13.70 -8.79 -11.05
N THR A 260 12.58 -8.20 -11.47
CA THR A 260 11.24 -8.80 -11.33
C THR A 260 11.15 -10.11 -12.10
N VAL A 261 11.66 -10.15 -13.34
CA VAL A 261 11.67 -11.37 -14.15
C VAL A 261 12.55 -12.46 -13.51
N SER A 262 13.77 -12.10 -13.10
CA SER A 262 14.70 -13.03 -12.44
C SER A 262 14.11 -13.57 -11.13
N TYR A 263 13.46 -12.72 -10.35
CA TYR A 263 12.77 -13.12 -9.12
C TYR A 263 11.64 -14.13 -9.39
N ARG A 264 10.78 -13.85 -10.40
CA ARG A 264 9.69 -14.74 -10.77
C ARG A 264 10.17 -16.08 -11.30
N GLU A 265 11.20 -16.09 -12.14
CA GLU A 265 11.79 -17.33 -12.69
C GLU A 265 12.44 -18.17 -11.59
N LYS A 266 13.21 -17.55 -10.71
CA LYS A 266 13.86 -18.21 -9.57
C LYS A 266 12.85 -18.83 -8.60
N HIS A 267 11.76 -18.11 -8.31
CA HIS A 267 10.75 -18.53 -7.33
C HIS A 267 9.51 -19.19 -7.97
N LYS A 268 9.50 -19.37 -9.31
CA LYS A 268 8.38 -19.97 -10.08
C LYS A 268 7.04 -19.27 -9.82
N ILE A 269 7.06 -17.93 -9.67
CA ILE A 269 5.90 -17.13 -9.42
C ILE A 269 5.20 -16.80 -10.75
N VAL A 270 3.92 -17.12 -10.83
CA VAL A 270 3.05 -16.77 -11.96
C VAL A 270 1.97 -15.79 -11.48
N ARG A 271 1.94 -14.58 -12.06
CA ARG A 271 0.93 -13.56 -11.77
C ARG A 271 0.02 -13.34 -12.98
N ARG A 272 -1.20 -12.86 -12.72
CA ARG A 272 -2.15 -12.50 -13.80
C ARG A 272 -1.96 -11.04 -14.20
N ASP A 273 -0.78 -10.70 -14.75
CA ASP A 273 -0.40 -9.33 -15.12
C ASP A 273 0.23 -9.28 -16.52
N PHE A 274 0.46 -8.05 -17.03
CA PHE A 274 0.98 -7.84 -18.38
C PHE A 274 2.41 -8.38 -18.55
N LEU A 275 3.26 -8.25 -17.52
CA LEU A 275 4.63 -8.78 -17.59
C LEU A 275 4.61 -10.31 -17.76
N GLN A 276 3.70 -11.01 -17.07
CA GLN A 276 3.55 -12.47 -17.24
C GLN A 276 3.12 -12.82 -18.67
N LEU A 277 2.20 -12.03 -19.25
CA LEU A 277 1.79 -12.26 -20.65
C LEU A 277 2.95 -12.11 -21.64
N LEU A 278 3.84 -11.14 -21.41
CA LEU A 278 5.07 -11.00 -22.22
C LEU A 278 6.03 -12.17 -22.03
N LEU A 279 6.18 -12.67 -20.80
CA LEU A 279 6.99 -13.84 -20.49
C LEU A 279 6.40 -15.12 -21.11
N ASP A 280 5.09 -15.27 -21.11
CA ASP A 280 4.41 -16.40 -21.75
C ASP A 280 4.67 -16.42 -23.26
N ILE A 281 4.64 -15.25 -23.94
CA ILE A 281 4.98 -15.12 -25.36
C ILE A 281 6.45 -15.52 -25.59
N ARG A 282 7.37 -15.11 -24.71
CA ARG A 282 8.79 -15.51 -24.78
C ARG A 282 8.95 -17.02 -24.62
N ASN A 283 8.29 -17.62 -23.63
CA ASN A 283 8.49 -19.01 -23.22
C ASN A 283 7.72 -20.01 -24.10
N THR A 284 6.84 -19.59 -24.98
CA THR A 284 6.08 -20.46 -25.90
C THR A 284 7.01 -21.32 -26.76
N LYS A 285 8.20 -20.86 -27.09
CA LYS A 285 9.24 -21.60 -27.85
C LYS A 285 9.99 -22.67 -27.03
N GLU A 286 10.19 -22.47 -25.74
CA GLU A 286 10.90 -23.48 -24.92
C GLU A 286 10.09 -24.77 -24.79
N ARG A 287 8.76 -24.67 -24.80
CA ARG A 287 7.85 -25.83 -24.80
C ARG A 287 7.77 -26.52 -26.17
N GLN A 288 7.96 -25.79 -27.29
CA GLN A 288 7.93 -26.36 -28.66
C GLN A 288 9.29 -26.88 -29.14
N LYS A 289 10.41 -26.45 -28.54
CA LYS A 289 11.76 -27.00 -28.88
C LYS A 289 11.95 -28.48 -28.52
N ASN A 290 11.08 -29.03 -27.68
CA ASN A 290 11.07 -30.45 -27.35
C ASN A 290 10.31 -31.33 -28.37
N VAL A 291 9.71 -30.74 -29.42
CA VAL A 291 9.01 -31.45 -30.49
C VAL A 291 9.35 -30.79 -31.83
N HIS A 292 10.35 -31.32 -32.50
CA HIS A 292 10.84 -31.01 -33.88
C HIS A 292 11.43 -29.61 -34.18
N ARG A 293 12.63 -29.63 -34.81
CA ARG A 293 13.37 -28.51 -35.39
C ARG A 293 12.50 -27.75 -36.40
N VAL A 294 12.08 -26.53 -36.07
CA VAL A 294 11.53 -25.53 -36.97
C VAL A 294 12.53 -24.38 -37.04
N PRO A 295 12.83 -23.80 -38.24
CA PRO A 295 13.72 -22.66 -38.39
C PRO A 295 13.26 -21.45 -37.59
N ASP A 296 14.21 -20.56 -37.24
CA ASP A 296 13.98 -19.36 -36.45
C ASP A 296 13.09 -18.35 -37.18
N ASP A 297 11.76 -18.44 -36.99
CA ASP A 297 10.75 -17.62 -37.66
C ASP A 297 10.39 -16.34 -36.85
N GLY A 298 11.25 -15.92 -35.93
CA GLY A 298 11.07 -14.63 -35.23
C GLY A 298 9.93 -14.57 -34.22
N ASN A 299 9.37 -15.69 -33.75
CA ASN A 299 8.13 -15.73 -32.98
C ASN A 299 8.23 -15.49 -31.47
N SER A 300 9.44 -15.38 -30.87
CA SER A 300 9.65 -15.06 -29.44
C SER A 300 9.95 -13.58 -29.22
N LEU A 301 9.79 -13.10 -27.99
CA LEU A 301 10.22 -11.77 -27.58
C LEU A 301 11.61 -11.82 -26.94
N THR A 302 12.46 -10.87 -27.28
CA THR A 302 13.73 -10.66 -26.60
C THR A 302 13.50 -9.96 -25.25
N MET A 303 14.48 -10.02 -24.34
CA MET A 303 14.40 -9.28 -23.07
C MET A 303 14.30 -7.78 -23.30
N ASP A 304 15.00 -7.24 -24.28
CA ASP A 304 14.97 -5.83 -24.63
C ASP A 304 13.59 -5.41 -25.17
N GLU A 305 12.93 -6.26 -25.94
CA GLU A 305 11.55 -6.03 -26.38
C GLU A 305 10.59 -6.08 -25.19
N ILE A 306 10.74 -7.04 -24.24
CA ILE A 306 9.92 -7.10 -23.04
C ILE A 306 10.05 -5.82 -22.22
N ILE A 307 11.26 -5.36 -21.98
CA ILE A 307 11.54 -4.11 -21.25
C ILE A 307 10.91 -2.93 -21.99
N ALA A 308 11.13 -2.83 -23.31
CA ALA A 308 10.58 -1.73 -24.11
C ALA A 308 9.04 -1.69 -24.11
N GLN A 309 8.38 -2.87 -24.15
CA GLN A 309 6.90 -2.93 -24.07
C GLN A 309 6.40 -2.60 -22.66
N SER A 310 7.08 -3.04 -21.59
CA SER A 310 6.69 -2.71 -20.20
C SER A 310 6.79 -1.20 -19.95
N ILE A 311 7.85 -0.56 -20.42
CA ILE A 311 8.00 0.91 -20.32
C ILE A 311 6.93 1.62 -21.19
N LEU A 312 6.67 1.12 -22.40
CA LEU A 312 5.61 1.68 -23.24
C LEU A 312 4.23 1.59 -22.59
N PHE A 313 3.91 0.43 -21.97
CA PHE A 313 2.64 0.23 -21.29
C PHE A 313 2.48 1.21 -20.13
N PHE A 314 3.56 1.44 -19.37
CA PHE A 314 3.58 2.47 -18.33
C PHE A 314 3.29 3.87 -18.91
N ILE A 315 4.08 4.31 -19.88
CA ILE A 315 3.95 5.66 -20.49
C ILE A 315 2.55 5.88 -21.06
N ALA A 316 2.01 4.87 -21.76
CA ALA A 316 0.74 4.98 -22.46
C ALA A 316 -0.46 5.04 -21.51
N SER A 317 -0.44 4.28 -20.40
CA SER A 317 -1.60 4.15 -19.49
C SER A 317 -1.58 5.16 -18.35
N TYR A 318 -0.40 5.54 -17.86
CA TYR A 318 -0.26 6.39 -16.68
C TYR A 318 -0.94 7.75 -16.84
N GLU A 319 -0.56 8.52 -17.86
CA GLU A 319 -1.04 9.91 -17.99
C GLU A 319 -2.33 10.01 -18.80
N THR A 320 -2.57 9.11 -19.76
CA THR A 320 -3.78 9.19 -20.59
C THR A 320 -5.04 8.85 -19.80
N SER A 321 -5.01 7.81 -18.97
CA SER A 321 -6.14 7.42 -18.12
C SER A 321 -6.40 8.44 -17.00
N SER A 322 -5.35 8.93 -16.34
CA SER A 322 -5.49 9.96 -15.30
C SER A 322 -6.02 11.28 -15.88
N ALA A 323 -5.56 11.69 -17.06
CA ALA A 323 -6.08 12.87 -17.75
C ALA A 323 -7.56 12.71 -18.12
N THR A 324 -7.97 11.56 -18.68
CA THR A 324 -9.37 11.29 -19.02
C THR A 324 -10.27 11.38 -17.78
N MET A 325 -9.90 10.74 -16.67
CA MET A 325 -10.65 10.83 -15.43
C MET A 325 -10.69 12.26 -14.87
N THR A 326 -9.56 12.99 -14.96
CA THR A 326 -9.45 14.37 -14.50
C THR A 326 -10.42 15.28 -15.23
N PHE A 327 -10.48 15.18 -16.57
CA PHE A 327 -11.40 15.98 -17.36
C PHE A 327 -12.86 15.50 -17.21
N ALA A 328 -13.11 14.20 -17.05
CA ALA A 328 -14.45 13.70 -16.75
C ALA A 328 -14.99 14.29 -15.43
N LEU A 329 -14.19 14.27 -14.36
CA LEU A 329 -14.59 14.86 -13.07
C LEU A 329 -14.72 16.38 -13.15
N PHE A 330 -13.93 17.06 -14.00
CA PHE A 330 -14.07 18.48 -14.25
C PHE A 330 -15.43 18.79 -14.93
N GLU A 331 -15.77 18.07 -16.00
CA GLU A 331 -17.05 18.26 -16.68
C GLU A 331 -18.23 17.92 -15.78
N LEU A 332 -18.14 16.85 -15.01
CA LEU A 332 -19.17 16.49 -14.02
C LEU A 332 -19.30 17.53 -12.89
N ALA A 333 -18.23 18.19 -12.49
CA ALA A 333 -18.27 19.29 -11.53
C ALA A 333 -18.91 20.56 -12.10
N MET A 334 -18.81 20.76 -13.43
CA MET A 334 -19.45 21.86 -14.16
C MET A 334 -20.94 21.58 -14.48
N HIS A 335 -21.33 20.28 -14.55
CA HIS A 335 -22.67 19.83 -14.90
C HIS A 335 -23.25 18.91 -13.81
N PRO A 336 -23.75 19.49 -12.69
CA PRO A 336 -24.22 18.69 -11.54
C PRO A 336 -25.39 17.76 -11.84
N ASP A 337 -26.24 18.09 -12.79
CA ASP A 337 -27.35 17.26 -13.27
C ASP A 337 -26.87 15.98 -13.95
N ILE A 338 -25.85 16.10 -14.81
CA ILE A 338 -25.20 14.96 -15.47
C ILE A 338 -24.49 14.09 -14.42
N GLN A 339 -23.86 14.73 -13.43
CA GLN A 339 -23.20 14.03 -12.34
C GLN A 339 -24.19 13.19 -11.53
N GLU A 340 -25.35 13.75 -11.16
CA GLU A 340 -26.36 13.00 -10.40
C GLU A 340 -26.97 11.87 -11.25
N LYS A 341 -27.30 12.11 -12.51
CA LYS A 341 -27.78 11.07 -13.43
C LYS A 341 -26.80 9.90 -13.51
N LEU A 342 -25.48 10.18 -13.55
CA LEU A 342 -24.44 9.16 -13.57
C LEU A 342 -24.37 8.42 -12.23
N ARG A 343 -24.46 9.12 -11.12
CA ARG A 343 -24.45 8.53 -9.79
C ARG A 343 -25.66 7.61 -9.55
N ASP A 344 -26.83 8.02 -10.04
CA ASP A 344 -28.06 7.23 -9.98
C ASP A 344 -27.90 5.90 -10.76
N GLU A 345 -27.28 5.95 -11.96
CA GLU A 345 -26.95 4.72 -12.70
C GLU A 345 -25.99 3.83 -11.89
N ILE A 346 -24.88 4.38 -11.38
CA ILE A 346 -23.88 3.64 -10.61
C ILE A 346 -24.56 2.95 -9.42
N ASN A 347 -25.32 3.68 -8.63
CA ASN A 347 -25.99 3.13 -7.45
C ASN A 347 -27.06 2.08 -7.82
N THR A 348 -27.83 2.32 -8.88
CA THR A 348 -28.86 1.38 -9.35
C THR A 348 -28.26 0.06 -9.81
N VAL A 349 -27.18 0.14 -10.60
CA VAL A 349 -26.50 -1.07 -11.09
C VAL A 349 -25.83 -1.82 -9.92
N LEU A 350 -25.13 -1.12 -9.03
CA LEU A 350 -24.47 -1.76 -7.89
C LEU A 350 -25.46 -2.42 -6.93
N ALA A 351 -26.61 -1.81 -6.68
CA ALA A 351 -27.69 -2.42 -5.89
C ALA A 351 -28.16 -3.79 -6.46
N GLY A 352 -28.08 -3.96 -7.80
CA GLY A 352 -28.34 -5.25 -8.47
C GLY A 352 -27.19 -6.27 -8.34
N HIS A 353 -26.02 -5.85 -7.86
CA HIS A 353 -24.80 -6.64 -7.74
C HIS A 353 -24.25 -6.69 -6.29
N GLU A 354 -25.13 -6.68 -5.29
CA GLU A 354 -24.78 -6.75 -3.84
C GLU A 354 -23.82 -5.63 -3.40
N ASP A 355 -23.92 -4.44 -4.03
CA ASP A 355 -23.03 -3.27 -3.87
C ASP A 355 -21.56 -3.53 -4.26
N GLU A 356 -21.28 -4.62 -4.99
CA GLU A 356 -19.95 -4.94 -5.49
C GLU A 356 -19.70 -4.39 -6.89
N VAL A 357 -18.54 -3.75 -7.09
CA VAL A 357 -18.06 -3.37 -8.41
C VAL A 357 -17.40 -4.57 -9.06
N THR A 358 -18.06 -5.15 -10.03
CA THR A 358 -17.58 -6.31 -10.79
C THR A 358 -17.31 -5.92 -12.25
N TYR A 359 -16.63 -6.77 -13.01
CA TYR A 359 -16.44 -6.56 -14.44
C TYR A 359 -17.79 -6.47 -15.18
N ASP A 360 -18.76 -7.27 -14.74
CA ASP A 360 -20.07 -7.34 -15.36
C ASP A 360 -20.92 -6.11 -14.98
N SER A 361 -20.91 -5.67 -13.71
CA SER A 361 -21.60 -4.43 -13.29
C SER A 361 -21.07 -3.19 -14.02
N LEU A 362 -19.75 -3.06 -14.24
CA LEU A 362 -19.20 -1.97 -15.05
C LEU A 362 -19.67 -2.02 -16.52
N SER A 363 -19.90 -3.21 -17.06
CA SER A 363 -20.39 -3.37 -18.43
C SER A 363 -21.84 -2.93 -18.59
N GLU A 364 -22.64 -3.01 -17.53
CA GLU A 364 -24.03 -2.59 -17.46
C GLU A 364 -24.19 -1.07 -17.31
N MET A 365 -23.18 -0.34 -16.82
CA MET A 365 -23.18 1.10 -16.65
C MET A 365 -22.98 1.80 -18.02
N LYS A 366 -24.07 1.95 -18.77
CA LYS A 366 -24.06 2.52 -20.13
C LYS A 366 -23.81 4.01 -20.12
N TYR A 367 -24.44 4.74 -19.20
CA TYR A 367 -24.30 6.19 -19.11
C TYR A 367 -22.89 6.60 -18.68
N LEU A 368 -22.25 5.84 -17.79
CA LEU A 368 -20.82 5.98 -17.48
C LEU A 368 -19.99 5.88 -18.78
N GLY A 369 -20.31 4.95 -19.65
CA GLY A 369 -19.67 4.83 -20.97
C GLY A 369 -19.85 6.07 -21.82
N GLN A 370 -21.07 6.63 -21.88
CA GLN A 370 -21.38 7.85 -22.64
C GLN A 370 -20.65 9.07 -22.09
N VAL A 371 -20.56 9.22 -20.77
CA VAL A 371 -19.80 10.29 -20.10
C VAL A 371 -18.32 10.21 -20.46
N VAL A 372 -17.73 9.01 -20.45
CA VAL A 372 -16.33 8.81 -20.84
C VAL A 372 -16.11 9.11 -22.32
N ASP A 373 -17.01 8.66 -23.21
CA ASP A 373 -16.92 8.93 -24.65
C ASP A 373 -17.03 10.43 -24.95
N GLU A 374 -17.94 11.17 -24.30
CA GLU A 374 -18.08 12.62 -24.47
C GLU A 374 -16.86 13.37 -23.90
N THR A 375 -16.33 12.92 -22.77
CA THR A 375 -15.06 13.46 -22.23
C THR A 375 -13.93 13.30 -23.24
N LEU A 376 -13.78 12.12 -23.82
CA LEU A 376 -12.76 11.85 -24.84
C LEU A 376 -12.97 12.61 -26.14
N ARG A 377 -14.21 12.98 -26.45
CA ARG A 377 -14.53 13.85 -27.61
C ARG A 377 -14.01 15.27 -27.37
N ILE A 378 -14.35 15.88 -26.24
CA ILE A 378 -13.98 17.29 -25.97
C ILE A 378 -12.50 17.39 -25.57
N HIS A 379 -12.01 16.47 -24.76
CA HIS A 379 -10.67 16.46 -24.15
C HIS A 379 -9.86 15.22 -24.54
N PRO A 380 -9.61 14.94 -25.81
CA PRO A 380 -8.83 13.76 -26.17
C PRO A 380 -7.41 13.87 -25.58
N PRO A 381 -6.92 12.84 -24.88
CA PRO A 381 -5.56 12.83 -24.33
C PRO A 381 -4.48 13.01 -25.39
N THR A 382 -4.70 12.43 -26.58
CA THR A 382 -3.85 12.58 -27.77
C THR A 382 -4.66 13.34 -28.83
N SER A 383 -4.31 14.58 -29.07
CA SER A 383 -5.07 15.48 -29.95
C SER A 383 -4.73 15.34 -31.44
N THR A 384 -3.67 14.60 -31.80
CA THR A 384 -3.22 14.42 -33.17
C THR A 384 -2.80 12.98 -33.47
N LEU A 385 -3.15 12.47 -34.66
CA LEU A 385 -2.63 11.24 -35.23
C LEU A 385 -1.61 11.57 -36.30
N ILE A 386 -0.47 10.88 -36.29
CA ILE A 386 0.58 11.06 -37.29
C ILE A 386 0.73 9.78 -38.10
N ARG A 387 0.88 9.93 -39.41
CA ARG A 387 1.23 8.86 -40.37
C ARG A 387 2.38 9.30 -41.25
N TYR A 388 3.07 8.32 -41.81
CA TYR A 388 4.19 8.49 -42.71
C TYR A 388 3.88 7.78 -44.02
N CYS A 389 4.07 8.46 -45.15
CA CYS A 389 3.86 7.89 -46.49
C CYS A 389 5.06 6.99 -46.83
N ASN A 390 4.82 5.69 -46.92
CA ASN A 390 5.85 4.69 -47.14
C ASN A 390 6.23 4.53 -48.63
N SER A 391 5.32 4.91 -49.56
CA SER A 391 5.50 4.94 -51.00
C SER A 391 4.57 5.98 -51.60
N ASP A 392 4.89 6.50 -52.76
CA ASP A 392 4.07 7.53 -53.41
C ASP A 392 2.61 7.10 -53.55
N TYR A 393 1.71 7.99 -53.21
CA TYR A 393 0.27 7.73 -53.13
C TYR A 393 -0.50 8.83 -53.85
N ASN A 394 -1.25 8.44 -54.92
CA ASN A 394 -2.17 9.32 -55.62
C ASN A 394 -3.47 9.38 -54.84
N VAL A 395 -3.87 10.57 -54.40
CA VAL A 395 -5.12 10.76 -53.66
C VAL A 395 -6.32 10.61 -54.62
N PRO A 396 -7.23 9.64 -54.39
CA PRO A 396 -8.39 9.45 -55.25
C PRO A 396 -9.26 10.71 -55.32
N GLY A 397 -9.55 11.15 -56.57
CA GLY A 397 -10.40 12.30 -56.80
C GLY A 397 -9.75 13.68 -56.59
N GLU A 398 -8.46 13.74 -56.31
CA GLU A 398 -7.68 14.97 -56.14
C GLU A 398 -6.43 14.94 -57.02
N ASP A 399 -6.00 16.14 -57.47
CA ASP A 399 -4.73 16.29 -58.22
C ASP A 399 -3.55 16.44 -57.24
N LEU A 400 -3.45 15.45 -56.30
CA LEU A 400 -2.44 15.42 -55.24
C LEU A 400 -1.73 14.09 -55.22
N VAL A 401 -0.41 14.14 -55.38
CA VAL A 401 0.47 13.00 -55.10
C VAL A 401 1.15 13.23 -53.73
N ILE A 402 0.89 12.33 -52.79
CA ILE A 402 1.62 12.33 -51.52
C ILE A 402 2.89 11.53 -51.70
N GLU A 403 4.01 12.22 -51.81
CA GLU A 403 5.31 11.59 -52.01
C GLU A 403 5.74 10.76 -50.83
N LYS A 404 6.48 9.66 -51.06
CA LYS A 404 7.19 8.90 -50.05
C LYS A 404 7.99 9.81 -49.13
N GLY A 405 7.86 9.63 -47.83
CA GLY A 405 8.54 10.44 -46.82
C GLY A 405 7.69 11.57 -46.26
N THR A 406 6.55 11.87 -46.87
CA THR A 406 5.62 12.91 -46.39
C THR A 406 4.99 12.47 -45.07
N LYS A 407 5.01 13.34 -44.08
CA LYS A 407 4.30 13.15 -42.80
C LYS A 407 2.89 13.75 -42.93
N LEU A 408 1.91 12.95 -42.48
CA LEU A 408 0.50 13.38 -42.46
C LEU A 408 0.06 13.58 -41.01
N VAL A 409 -0.67 14.64 -40.79
CA VAL A 409 -1.23 15.03 -39.49
C VAL A 409 -2.75 15.03 -39.60
N ILE A 410 -3.41 14.31 -38.72
CA ILE A 410 -4.87 14.29 -38.57
C ILE A 410 -5.18 14.86 -37.20
N SER A 411 -5.86 16.01 -37.12
CA SER A 411 -6.18 16.67 -35.87
C SER A 411 -7.45 16.09 -35.27
N VAL A 412 -7.28 15.16 -34.32
CA VAL A 412 -8.39 14.54 -33.59
C VAL A 412 -9.22 15.61 -32.88
N LYS A 413 -8.56 16.51 -32.12
CA LYS A 413 -9.21 17.58 -31.38
C LYS A 413 -10.06 18.47 -32.29
N SER A 414 -9.55 18.82 -33.48
CA SER A 414 -10.28 19.70 -34.39
C SER A 414 -11.48 19.00 -35.03
N ILE A 415 -11.32 17.75 -35.48
CA ILE A 415 -12.41 16.96 -36.06
C ILE A 415 -13.52 16.71 -35.02
N GLN A 416 -13.14 16.38 -33.79
CA GLN A 416 -14.09 16.11 -32.68
C GLN A 416 -14.78 17.37 -32.14
N ASN A 417 -14.30 18.55 -32.51
CA ASN A 417 -14.89 19.84 -32.16
C ASN A 417 -15.37 20.65 -33.40
N ASP A 418 -15.48 20.03 -34.55
CA ASP A 418 -15.92 20.67 -35.77
C ASP A 418 -17.47 20.77 -35.82
N GLU A 419 -18.02 21.99 -36.01
CA GLU A 419 -19.46 22.28 -36.03
C GLU A 419 -20.21 21.58 -37.18
N GLU A 420 -19.50 21.21 -38.25
CA GLU A 420 -20.07 20.44 -39.38
C GLU A 420 -20.47 19.03 -38.93
N TYR A 421 -19.70 18.44 -38.02
CA TYR A 421 -19.90 17.04 -37.58
C TYR A 421 -20.60 16.94 -36.24
N TRP A 422 -20.45 17.94 -35.36
CA TRP A 422 -20.97 17.95 -34.03
C TRP A 422 -21.79 19.21 -33.75
N LYS A 423 -23.07 19.05 -33.52
CA LYS A 423 -23.95 20.17 -33.14
C LYS A 423 -23.54 20.68 -31.74
N ASN A 424 -23.32 22.00 -31.59
CA ASN A 424 -22.84 22.58 -30.32
C ASN A 424 -21.61 21.85 -29.74
N PRO A 425 -20.45 21.80 -30.45
CA PRO A 425 -19.36 20.92 -30.09
C PRO A 425 -18.71 21.22 -28.73
N LYS A 426 -18.94 22.39 -28.15
CA LYS A 426 -18.42 22.82 -26.84
C LYS A 426 -19.31 22.41 -25.68
N GLU A 427 -20.55 21.99 -25.96
CA GLU A 427 -21.49 21.53 -24.94
C GLU A 427 -21.16 20.07 -24.53
N PHE A 428 -21.09 19.81 -23.22
CA PHE A 428 -20.89 18.49 -22.69
C PHE A 428 -22.23 17.74 -22.64
N ASP A 429 -22.50 16.90 -23.64
CA ASP A 429 -23.73 16.13 -23.81
C ASP A 429 -23.44 14.64 -23.99
N PRO A 430 -23.41 13.84 -22.93
CA PRO A 430 -23.17 12.39 -22.98
C PRO A 430 -24.18 11.63 -23.86
N ASP A 431 -25.43 12.14 -23.99
CA ASP A 431 -26.47 11.48 -24.76
C ASP A 431 -26.17 11.45 -26.27
N ARG A 432 -25.15 12.17 -26.76
CA ARG A 432 -24.59 12.03 -28.15
C ARG A 432 -24.12 10.61 -28.42
N PHE A 433 -23.67 9.90 -27.37
CA PHE A 433 -23.14 8.54 -27.43
C PHE A 433 -24.16 7.47 -27.00
N SER A 434 -25.48 7.81 -26.99
CA SER A 434 -26.51 6.79 -26.81
C SER A 434 -26.47 5.76 -27.93
N ASP A 435 -26.90 4.52 -27.64
CA ASP A 435 -26.88 3.39 -28.58
C ASP A 435 -27.53 3.74 -29.95
N GLU A 436 -28.59 4.57 -29.96
CA GLU A 436 -29.28 5.01 -31.19
C GLU A 436 -28.46 6.01 -32.02
N ARG A 437 -27.88 7.02 -31.37
CA ARG A 437 -27.07 8.06 -32.03
C ARG A 437 -25.73 7.53 -32.51
N LYS A 438 -25.11 6.64 -31.74
CA LYS A 438 -23.80 6.01 -32.06
C LYS A 438 -23.87 5.14 -33.32
N LYS A 439 -25.01 4.49 -33.59
CA LYS A 439 -25.21 3.71 -34.83
C LYS A 439 -25.13 4.55 -36.11
N ASN A 440 -25.57 5.80 -36.04
CA ASN A 440 -25.64 6.71 -37.19
C ASN A 440 -24.42 7.64 -37.32
N MET A 441 -23.46 7.54 -36.39
CA MET A 441 -22.28 8.38 -36.35
C MET A 441 -21.24 7.93 -37.39
N ASN A 442 -20.67 8.87 -38.13
CA ASN A 442 -19.49 8.59 -38.94
C ASN A 442 -18.28 8.30 -38.02
N GLN A 443 -17.78 7.09 -38.12
CA GLN A 443 -16.68 6.64 -37.24
C GLN A 443 -15.41 7.51 -37.36
N CYS A 444 -15.20 8.22 -38.46
CA CYS A 444 -14.03 9.08 -38.64
C CYS A 444 -14.17 10.44 -37.95
N THR A 445 -15.38 10.79 -37.44
CA THR A 445 -15.56 11.98 -36.62
C THR A 445 -15.20 11.79 -35.12
N TYR A 446 -15.02 10.53 -34.70
CA TYR A 446 -14.66 10.19 -33.31
C TYR A 446 -13.43 9.26 -33.26
N LEU A 447 -12.27 9.81 -32.93
CA LEU A 447 -10.96 9.15 -33.12
C LEU A 447 -10.07 9.16 -31.84
N PRO A 448 -10.59 9.09 -30.60
CA PRO A 448 -9.73 9.22 -29.40
C PRO A 448 -8.68 8.10 -29.27
N PHE A 449 -8.98 6.94 -29.85
CA PHE A 449 -8.06 5.78 -29.89
C PHE A 449 -7.47 5.53 -31.29
N GLY A 450 -7.74 6.44 -32.23
CA GLY A 450 -7.44 6.24 -33.65
C GLY A 450 -8.32 5.18 -34.32
N GLN A 451 -8.00 4.82 -35.56
CA GLN A 451 -8.71 3.78 -36.32
C GLN A 451 -7.74 2.92 -37.12
N GLY A 452 -8.27 1.79 -37.64
CA GLY A 452 -7.53 0.87 -38.50
C GLY A 452 -6.48 0.02 -37.75
N PRO A 453 -5.54 -0.65 -38.44
CA PRO A 453 -4.62 -1.59 -37.85
C PRO A 453 -3.69 -0.98 -36.78
N ARG A 454 -3.46 0.33 -36.82
CA ARG A 454 -2.64 1.08 -35.83
C ARG A 454 -3.48 1.72 -34.70
N MET A 455 -4.75 1.33 -34.53
CA MET A 455 -5.57 1.79 -33.41
C MET A 455 -4.94 1.40 -32.06
N CYS A 456 -5.35 2.08 -31.00
CA CYS A 456 -4.82 1.82 -29.66
C CYS A 456 -5.02 0.36 -29.25
N ILE A 457 -3.96 -0.34 -28.88
CA ILE A 457 -4.04 -1.74 -28.43
C ILE A 457 -4.61 -1.83 -27.01
N GLY A 458 -4.37 -0.80 -26.19
CA GLY A 458 -4.80 -0.73 -24.79
C GLY A 458 -6.15 -0.08 -24.57
N GLU A 459 -6.96 0.18 -25.61
CA GLU A 459 -8.26 0.85 -25.51
C GLU A 459 -9.15 0.26 -24.43
N LYS A 460 -9.37 -1.07 -24.47
CA LYS A 460 -10.21 -1.77 -23.49
C LYS A 460 -9.66 -1.67 -22.06
N PHE A 461 -8.34 -1.77 -21.91
CA PHE A 461 -7.69 -1.65 -20.60
C PHE A 461 -7.82 -0.22 -20.05
N GLY A 462 -7.52 0.79 -20.87
CA GLY A 462 -7.64 2.19 -20.48
C GLY A 462 -9.06 2.57 -20.09
N LEU A 463 -10.06 2.15 -20.89
CA LEU A 463 -11.48 2.37 -20.56
C LEU A 463 -11.90 1.65 -19.27
N MET A 464 -11.41 0.43 -19.04
CA MET A 464 -11.67 -0.31 -17.79
C MET A 464 -11.07 0.43 -16.58
N GLN A 465 -9.85 0.91 -16.70
CA GLN A 465 -9.19 1.69 -15.63
C GLN A 465 -9.95 2.99 -15.32
N VAL A 466 -10.37 3.73 -16.36
CA VAL A 466 -11.15 4.98 -16.22
C VAL A 466 -12.49 4.69 -15.54
N ARG A 467 -13.21 3.66 -15.98
CA ARG A 467 -14.50 3.29 -15.41
C ARG A 467 -14.39 2.87 -13.94
N VAL A 468 -13.39 2.04 -13.57
CA VAL A 468 -13.15 1.66 -12.18
C VAL A 468 -12.87 2.90 -11.33
N GLY A 469 -11.93 3.75 -11.75
CA GLY A 469 -11.56 4.95 -10.99
C GLY A 469 -12.73 5.92 -10.79
N LEU A 470 -13.54 6.17 -11.83
CA LEU A 470 -14.72 7.03 -11.75
C LEU A 470 -15.81 6.40 -10.88
N THR A 471 -16.07 5.10 -11.00
CA THR A 471 -17.08 4.39 -10.18
C THR A 471 -16.71 4.41 -8.71
N CYS A 472 -15.46 4.05 -8.34
CA CYS A 472 -15.00 4.06 -6.95
C CYS A 472 -15.05 5.46 -6.33
N LEU A 473 -14.84 6.52 -7.12
CA LEU A 473 -14.93 7.88 -6.61
C LEU A 473 -16.40 8.34 -6.52
N LEU A 474 -17.17 8.20 -7.61
CA LEU A 474 -18.50 8.80 -7.71
C LEU A 474 -19.59 8.06 -6.93
N ARG A 475 -19.41 6.78 -6.60
CA ARG A 475 -20.39 6.06 -5.78
C ARG A 475 -20.54 6.68 -4.38
N ASN A 476 -19.46 7.20 -3.80
CA ASN A 476 -19.45 7.73 -2.44
C ASN A 476 -19.24 9.24 -2.35
N PHE A 477 -18.73 9.87 -3.42
CA PHE A 477 -18.38 11.29 -3.40
C PHE A 477 -19.07 12.05 -4.53
N ARG A 478 -19.49 13.27 -4.20
CA ARG A 478 -19.91 14.30 -5.16
C ARG A 478 -18.75 15.25 -5.39
N VAL A 479 -18.48 15.60 -6.64
CA VAL A 479 -17.41 16.54 -7.00
C VAL A 479 -17.98 17.93 -7.26
N LYS A 480 -17.31 18.95 -6.75
CA LYS A 480 -17.63 20.36 -6.99
C LYS A 480 -16.40 21.14 -7.41
N LEU A 481 -16.55 22.07 -8.32
CA LEU A 481 -15.45 22.92 -8.77
C LEU A 481 -14.96 23.82 -7.64
N ASN A 482 -13.65 23.78 -7.37
CA ASN A 482 -13.03 24.70 -6.42
C ASN A 482 -12.57 25.99 -7.10
N LYS A 483 -12.66 27.12 -6.39
CA LYS A 483 -12.23 28.46 -6.86
C LYS A 483 -10.77 28.56 -7.27
N LYS A 484 -9.94 27.61 -6.88
CA LYS A 484 -8.52 27.49 -7.24
C LYS A 484 -8.32 27.08 -8.71
N THR A 485 -9.32 26.45 -9.31
CA THR A 485 -9.31 26.12 -10.74
C THR A 485 -9.54 27.38 -11.57
N THR A 486 -8.58 27.71 -12.45
CA THR A 486 -8.66 28.89 -13.31
C THR A 486 -9.49 28.59 -14.55
N LEU A 487 -10.54 29.37 -14.79
CA LEU A 487 -11.37 29.29 -15.99
C LEU A 487 -11.16 30.52 -16.89
N PRO A 488 -11.24 30.37 -18.24
CA PRO A 488 -11.32 29.12 -18.98
C PRO A 488 -10.03 28.32 -18.89
N LEU A 489 -10.15 26.96 -18.96
CA LEU A 489 -8.97 26.08 -18.92
C LEU A 489 -8.05 26.38 -20.11
N LYS A 490 -6.75 26.52 -19.82
CA LYS A 490 -5.69 26.62 -20.84
C LYS A 490 -4.86 25.35 -20.86
N THR A 491 -4.53 24.86 -22.05
CA THR A 491 -3.71 23.64 -22.22
C THR A 491 -2.26 23.93 -21.89
N SER A 492 -1.63 23.07 -21.10
CA SER A 492 -0.22 23.21 -20.70
C SER A 492 0.74 22.75 -21.81
N ALA A 493 1.69 23.60 -22.16
CA ALA A 493 2.76 23.26 -23.12
C ALA A 493 3.83 22.31 -22.53
N LYS A 494 3.80 22.06 -21.22
CA LYS A 494 4.84 21.27 -20.52
C LYS A 494 4.63 19.76 -20.55
N ASN A 495 3.48 19.28 -21.02
CA ASN A 495 3.12 17.88 -21.03
C ASN A 495 2.83 17.38 -22.46
N ASN A 496 3.11 16.10 -22.71
CA ASN A 496 2.79 15.45 -23.99
C ASN A 496 1.30 15.08 -24.11
N VAL A 497 0.59 15.00 -23.00
CA VAL A 497 -0.83 14.69 -22.89
C VAL A 497 -1.56 15.94 -22.44
N ASN A 498 -2.79 16.10 -22.92
CA ASN A 498 -3.63 17.23 -22.59
C ASN A 498 -3.77 17.41 -21.06
N SER A 499 -3.45 18.61 -20.57
CA SER A 499 -3.52 18.95 -19.13
C SER A 499 -3.73 20.45 -18.95
N ALA A 500 -4.40 20.84 -17.87
CA ALA A 500 -4.70 22.23 -17.58
C ALA A 500 -3.51 22.95 -16.92
N VAL A 501 -3.28 24.21 -17.33
CA VAL A 501 -2.35 25.11 -16.64
C VAL A 501 -2.92 25.46 -15.27
N GLY A 502 -2.09 25.30 -14.20
CA GLY A 502 -2.53 25.56 -12.82
C GLY A 502 -3.27 24.40 -12.14
N GLY A 503 -3.48 23.29 -12.87
CA GLY A 503 -4.20 22.12 -12.35
C GLY A 503 -5.73 22.28 -12.35
N ILE A 504 -6.43 21.21 -12.03
CA ILE A 504 -7.88 21.16 -11.80
C ILE A 504 -8.10 20.78 -10.34
N TRP A 505 -8.66 21.73 -9.59
CA TRP A 505 -8.89 21.60 -8.15
C TRP A 505 -10.39 21.40 -7.90
N LEU A 506 -10.73 20.33 -7.23
CA LEU A 506 -12.12 19.99 -6.89
C LEU A 506 -12.27 19.82 -5.37
N ASN A 507 -13.51 20.02 -4.90
CA ASN A 507 -13.94 19.62 -3.57
C ASN A 507 -14.65 18.27 -3.68
N LEU A 508 -14.34 17.35 -2.79
CA LEU A 508 -14.91 16.01 -2.74
C LEU A 508 -15.86 15.91 -1.53
N GLU A 509 -17.15 15.93 -1.77
CA GLU A 509 -18.17 15.84 -0.72
C GLU A 509 -18.69 14.42 -0.61
N ARG A 510 -18.62 13.84 0.59
CA ARG A 510 -19.20 12.51 0.84
C ARG A 510 -20.72 12.59 0.78
N VAL A 511 -21.33 11.75 -0.05
CA VAL A 511 -22.78 11.63 -0.11
C VAL A 511 -23.21 10.45 0.76
N TYR A 512 -23.83 10.78 1.88
CA TYR A 512 -24.56 9.76 2.63
C TYR A 512 -25.80 9.41 1.83
N ALA A 513 -26.08 8.12 1.63
CA ALA A 513 -27.27 7.66 0.92
C ALA A 513 -28.52 8.21 1.62
N MET A 514 -29.04 9.31 1.13
CA MET A 514 -30.29 9.92 1.61
C MET A 514 -31.46 9.35 0.78
N PHE A 515 -31.73 8.05 0.93
CA PHE A 515 -33.01 7.48 0.52
C PHE A 515 -33.94 7.40 1.75
N LEU A 516 -34.54 8.54 2.13
CA LEU A 516 -35.63 8.50 3.08
C LEU A 516 -36.61 9.65 2.81
N GLN A 517 -37.77 9.32 2.23
CA GLN A 517 -38.93 10.20 2.25
C GLN A 517 -39.24 10.61 3.70
N ALA A 518 -39.73 11.84 3.94
CA ALA A 518 -39.95 12.42 5.28
C ALA A 518 -40.78 11.52 6.20
N SER A 519 -41.73 10.75 5.69
CA SER A 519 -42.50 9.76 6.47
C SER A 519 -41.67 8.59 7.00
N THR A 520 -40.66 8.15 6.23
CA THR A 520 -39.72 7.10 6.63
C THR A 520 -38.71 7.62 7.64
N LEU A 521 -38.36 8.93 7.56
CA LEU A 521 -37.50 9.60 8.54
C LEU A 521 -38.13 9.63 9.93
N TRP A 522 -39.43 9.96 10.04
CA TRP A 522 -40.16 9.93 11.30
C TRP A 522 -40.30 8.52 11.85
N ASN A 523 -40.59 7.54 11.02
CA ASN A 523 -40.64 6.13 11.42
C ASN A 523 -39.27 5.60 11.89
N LEU A 524 -38.22 5.94 11.19
CA LEU A 524 -36.84 5.57 11.61
C LEU A 524 -36.41 6.33 12.86
N LEU A 525 -36.76 7.61 13.00
CA LEU A 525 -36.53 8.34 14.25
C LEU A 525 -37.28 7.71 15.42
N GLY A 526 -38.54 7.29 15.20
CA GLY A 526 -39.32 6.55 16.18
C GLY A 526 -38.71 5.20 16.55
N ILE A 527 -38.31 4.40 15.51
CA ILE A 527 -37.65 3.10 15.70
C ILE A 527 -36.29 3.28 16.39
N THR A 528 -35.48 4.25 15.93
CA THR A 528 -34.15 4.52 16.54
C THR A 528 -34.30 4.99 17.99
N THR A 529 -35.26 5.84 18.29
CA THR A 529 -35.55 6.29 19.67
C THR A 529 -36.03 5.12 20.54
N ALA A 530 -36.91 4.26 20.03
CA ALA A 530 -37.32 3.03 20.71
C ALA A 530 -36.17 2.07 20.94
N LEU A 531 -35.33 1.84 19.94
CA LEU A 531 -34.13 1.00 20.07
C LEU A 531 -33.11 1.57 21.06
N LEU A 532 -32.91 2.88 21.06
CA LEU A 532 -32.07 3.58 22.05
C LEU A 532 -32.63 3.46 23.46
N ALA A 533 -33.95 3.59 23.63
CA ALA A 533 -34.61 3.40 24.90
C ALA A 533 -34.49 1.96 25.43
N VAL A 534 -34.66 0.96 24.54
CA VAL A 534 -34.46 -0.45 24.87
C VAL A 534 -32.99 -0.71 25.21
N ALA A 535 -32.04 -0.19 24.41
CA ALA A 535 -30.62 -0.31 24.69
C ALA A 535 -30.20 0.34 26.01
N TYR A 536 -30.77 1.50 26.32
CA TYR A 536 -30.58 2.18 27.60
C TYR A 536 -31.13 1.36 28.77
N ALA A 537 -32.40 0.88 28.66
CA ALA A 537 -33.00 0.04 29.66
C ALA A 537 -32.22 -1.27 29.88
N TYR A 538 -31.81 -1.93 28.80
CA TYR A 538 -30.96 -3.10 28.84
C TYR A 538 -29.62 -2.84 29.53
N THR A 539 -28.96 -1.72 29.19
CA THR A 539 -27.70 -1.30 29.83
C THR A 539 -27.87 -1.08 31.32
N LYS A 540 -28.93 -0.37 31.70
CA LYS A 540 -29.27 -0.16 33.11
C LYS A 540 -29.56 -1.47 33.86
N TRP A 541 -30.22 -2.43 33.20
CA TRP A 541 -30.47 -3.77 33.74
C TRP A 541 -29.16 -4.55 33.92
N CYS A 542 -28.26 -4.55 32.94
CA CYS A 542 -26.94 -5.16 33.06
C CYS A 542 -26.16 -4.59 34.24
N PHE A 543 -26.19 -3.26 34.43
CA PHE A 543 -25.47 -2.58 35.51
C PHE A 543 -26.02 -2.82 36.91
N GLN A 544 -27.11 -3.60 37.05
CA GLN A 544 -27.60 -4.06 38.36
C GLN A 544 -26.93 -5.35 38.84
N TYR A 545 -26.09 -5.99 38.05
CA TYR A 545 -25.50 -7.32 38.30
C TYR A 545 -24.82 -7.39 39.69
N TRP A 546 -23.89 -6.47 39.95
CA TRP A 546 -23.12 -6.46 41.20
C TRP A 546 -23.98 -5.99 42.41
N LYS A 547 -24.86 -5.04 42.22
CA LYS A 547 -25.78 -4.56 43.25
C LYS A 547 -26.69 -5.68 43.76
N LYS A 548 -27.23 -6.50 42.88
CA LYS A 548 -28.10 -7.64 43.23
C LYS A 548 -27.34 -8.73 44.01
N ARG A 549 -26.02 -8.74 43.96
CA ARG A 549 -25.15 -9.72 44.63
C ARG A 549 -24.44 -9.20 45.86
N ASN A 550 -24.82 -7.99 46.30
CA ASN A 550 -24.21 -7.31 47.42
C ASN A 550 -22.66 -7.21 47.35
N VAL A 551 -22.11 -7.20 46.12
CA VAL A 551 -20.67 -7.01 45.88
C VAL A 551 -20.39 -5.51 45.85
N PRO A 552 -19.35 -5.01 46.55
CA PRO A 552 -18.94 -3.62 46.43
C PRO A 552 -18.52 -3.35 44.98
N TYR A 553 -19.02 -2.27 44.39
CA TYR A 553 -18.76 -1.95 42.99
C TYR A 553 -18.53 -0.46 42.76
N ILE A 554 -17.89 -0.15 41.65
CA ILE A 554 -17.72 1.21 41.15
C ILE A 554 -18.83 1.51 40.17
N GLU A 555 -19.52 2.65 40.37
CA GLU A 555 -20.63 3.08 39.53
C GLU A 555 -20.21 3.17 38.05
N PRO A 556 -20.90 2.46 37.16
CA PRO A 556 -20.58 2.48 35.72
C PRO A 556 -21.19 3.67 35.00
N THR A 557 -20.58 4.11 33.92
CA THR A 557 -21.07 5.12 32.99
C THR A 557 -21.57 4.50 31.70
N ILE A 558 -22.70 5.00 31.17
CA ILE A 558 -23.25 4.52 29.88
C ILE A 558 -22.48 5.22 28.74
N PRO A 559 -22.12 4.49 27.66
CA PRO A 559 -22.34 3.06 27.41
C PRO A 559 -21.12 2.18 27.76
N PHE A 560 -20.00 2.76 28.19
CA PHE A 560 -18.70 2.07 28.27
C PHE A 560 -18.44 1.35 29.61
N GLY A 561 -19.35 1.44 30.57
CA GLY A 561 -19.16 0.88 31.90
C GLY A 561 -18.20 1.71 32.75
N ASN A 562 -17.22 1.09 33.36
CA ASN A 562 -16.21 1.77 34.19
C ASN A 562 -14.95 2.18 33.40
N LEU A 563 -14.83 1.75 32.16
CA LEU A 563 -13.78 2.22 31.26
C LEU A 563 -14.21 3.55 30.62
N GLY A 564 -13.30 4.47 30.51
CA GLY A 564 -13.50 5.67 29.68
C GLY A 564 -13.69 5.31 28.21
N SER A 565 -13.87 6.32 27.35
CA SER A 565 -13.96 6.07 25.91
C SER A 565 -12.70 5.36 25.42
N PRO A 566 -12.79 4.12 24.90
CA PRO A 566 -11.62 3.37 24.45
C PRO A 566 -10.91 4.01 23.23
N LEU A 567 -11.51 5.06 22.68
CA LEU A 567 -10.93 5.89 21.61
C LEU A 567 -10.03 7.01 22.15
N LYS A 568 -10.24 7.43 23.41
CA LYS A 568 -9.56 8.59 24.01
C LYS A 568 -8.66 8.22 25.18
N GLU A 569 -8.98 7.16 25.89
CA GLU A 569 -8.32 6.77 27.13
C GLU A 569 -7.75 5.37 27.03
N ASN A 570 -6.57 5.17 27.61
CA ASN A 570 -5.98 3.85 27.73
C ASN A 570 -6.74 3.04 28.79
N VAL A 571 -7.25 1.87 28.39
CA VAL A 571 -8.03 0.95 29.25
C VAL A 571 -7.30 0.58 30.54
N ASP A 572 -6.00 0.38 30.47
CA ASP A 572 -5.18 -0.03 31.60
C ASP A 572 -4.98 1.11 32.60
N GLU A 573 -4.99 2.36 32.13
CA GLU A 573 -4.98 3.55 33.02
C GLU A 573 -6.29 3.66 33.80
N SER A 574 -7.42 3.46 33.11
CA SER A 574 -8.74 3.42 33.77
C SER A 574 -8.81 2.28 34.82
N MET A 575 -8.23 1.10 34.52
CA MET A 575 -8.13 -0.02 35.45
C MET A 575 -7.28 0.32 36.68
N ALA A 576 -6.13 0.98 36.49
CA ALA A 576 -5.27 1.39 37.62
C ALA A 576 -5.95 2.44 38.51
N GLN A 577 -6.72 3.37 37.92
CA GLN A 577 -7.51 4.33 38.68
C GLN A 577 -8.62 3.64 39.50
N MET A 578 -9.28 2.63 38.93
CA MET A 578 -10.27 1.84 39.64
C MET A 578 -9.65 1.06 40.79
N TYR A 579 -8.47 0.46 40.57
CA TYR A 579 -7.71 -0.19 41.64
C TYR A 579 -7.46 0.76 42.79
N LYS A 580 -6.95 1.97 42.52
CA LYS A 580 -6.68 2.98 43.55
C LYS A 580 -7.94 3.39 44.30
N LYS A 581 -9.06 3.62 43.59
CA LYS A 581 -10.36 3.95 44.20
C LYS A 581 -10.88 2.85 45.13
N ALA A 582 -10.74 1.57 44.74
CA ALA A 582 -11.16 0.42 45.49
C ALA A 582 -10.23 0.20 46.74
N LYS A 583 -8.92 0.38 46.58
CA LYS A 583 -7.92 0.27 47.64
C LYS A 583 -8.15 1.31 48.75
N VAL A 584 -8.42 2.58 48.37
CA VAL A 584 -8.73 3.65 49.32
C VAL A 584 -9.97 3.32 50.17
N LYS A 585 -10.94 2.56 49.61
CA LYS A 585 -12.10 2.09 50.32
C LYS A 585 -11.88 0.81 51.16
N GLY A 586 -10.66 0.29 51.20
CA GLY A 586 -10.31 -0.94 51.93
C GLY A 586 -10.90 -2.21 51.31
N TRP A 587 -11.32 -2.19 50.03
CA TRP A 587 -11.95 -3.34 49.40
C TRP A 587 -10.89 -4.35 48.90
N LYS A 588 -11.09 -5.62 49.17
CA LYS A 588 -10.26 -6.74 48.69
C LYS A 588 -10.55 -7.09 47.24
N TYR A 589 -11.78 -6.79 46.78
CA TYR A 589 -12.28 -6.96 45.42
C TYR A 589 -13.38 -5.95 45.16
N CYS A 590 -13.65 -5.66 43.89
CA CYS A 590 -14.82 -4.86 43.58
C CYS A 590 -15.39 -5.24 42.20
N GLY A 591 -16.73 -5.07 42.10
CA GLY A 591 -17.42 -5.21 40.83
C GLY A 591 -17.15 -4.01 39.92
N MET A 592 -16.95 -4.28 38.67
CA MET A 592 -16.81 -3.28 37.61
C MET A 592 -17.47 -3.78 36.32
N TYR A 593 -17.61 -2.90 35.35
CA TYR A 593 -18.16 -3.24 34.04
C TYR A 593 -17.21 -2.83 32.93
N ILE A 594 -16.89 -3.79 32.06
CA ILE A 594 -16.18 -3.53 30.82
C ILE A 594 -17.24 -3.54 29.71
N SER A 595 -17.62 -2.38 29.20
CA SER A 595 -18.84 -2.22 28.40
C SER A 595 -20.06 -2.76 29.20
N LEU A 596 -20.82 -3.68 28.67
CA LEU A 596 -21.98 -4.30 29.35
C LEU A 596 -21.61 -5.49 30.22
N SER A 597 -20.41 -6.04 30.10
CA SER A 597 -19.98 -7.27 30.78
C SER A 597 -19.55 -6.99 32.21
N PRO A 598 -20.15 -7.67 33.22
CA PRO A 598 -19.69 -7.60 34.59
C PRO A 598 -18.32 -8.27 34.72
N ASN A 599 -17.41 -7.62 35.46
CA ASN A 599 -16.08 -8.11 35.78
C ASN A 599 -15.81 -7.91 37.27
N LEU A 600 -15.08 -8.82 37.85
CA LEU A 600 -14.60 -8.69 39.22
C LEU A 600 -13.16 -8.23 39.20
N LEU A 601 -12.86 -7.05 39.70
CA LEU A 601 -11.52 -6.55 39.94
C LEU A 601 -11.00 -7.11 41.23
N VAL A 602 -9.87 -7.80 41.20
CA VAL A 602 -9.25 -8.46 42.36
C VAL A 602 -8.05 -7.67 42.82
N LEU A 603 -8.01 -7.30 44.11
CA LEU A 603 -6.96 -6.46 44.68
C LEU A 603 -6.11 -7.23 45.73
N ASP A 604 -6.76 -8.14 46.49
CA ASP A 604 -6.12 -8.88 47.58
C ASP A 604 -5.12 -9.90 47.05
N LEU A 605 -3.90 -9.91 47.61
CA LEU A 605 -2.81 -10.77 47.14
C LEU A 605 -3.05 -12.27 47.42
N GLU A 606 -3.72 -12.62 48.52
CA GLU A 606 -4.03 -14.02 48.80
C GLU A 606 -5.10 -14.55 47.83
N MET A 607 -6.08 -13.72 47.56
CA MET A 607 -7.10 -14.05 46.54
C MET A 607 -6.43 -14.19 45.15
N ILE A 608 -5.53 -13.28 44.77
CA ILE A 608 -4.76 -13.37 43.51
C ILE A 608 -3.98 -14.67 43.47
N LYS A 609 -3.28 -15.02 44.50
CA LYS A 609 -2.52 -16.27 44.63
C LYS A 609 -3.42 -17.49 44.46
N ASN A 610 -4.57 -17.52 45.12
CA ASN A 610 -5.51 -18.65 45.03
C ASN A 610 -6.03 -18.78 43.60
N ILE A 611 -6.45 -17.69 42.96
CA ILE A 611 -6.92 -17.66 41.57
C ILE A 611 -5.86 -18.15 40.57
N LEU A 612 -4.60 -17.71 40.73
CA LEU A 612 -3.55 -18.01 39.79
C LEU A 612 -2.91 -19.37 39.97
N THR A 613 -2.89 -19.88 41.20
CA THR A 613 -2.14 -21.10 41.54
C THR A 613 -3.02 -22.17 42.24
N LYS A 614 -3.42 -21.96 43.49
CA LYS A 614 -4.02 -22.99 44.32
C LYS A 614 -5.36 -23.49 43.77
N ASP A 615 -6.24 -22.57 43.40
CA ASP A 615 -7.60 -22.86 42.90
C ASP A 615 -7.71 -22.67 41.40
N PHE A 616 -6.60 -22.76 40.69
CA PHE A 616 -6.49 -22.54 39.25
C PHE A 616 -7.51 -23.33 38.41
N GLN A 617 -7.90 -24.50 38.89
CA GLN A 617 -8.92 -25.32 38.19
C GLN A 617 -10.27 -24.62 38.03
N TYR A 618 -10.59 -23.66 38.90
CA TYR A 618 -11.81 -22.83 38.77
C TYR A 618 -11.63 -21.62 37.85
N PHE A 619 -10.37 -21.24 37.54
CA PHE A 619 -10.00 -20.00 36.83
C PHE A 619 -9.06 -20.25 35.67
N MET A 620 -9.18 -21.43 35.04
CA MET A 620 -8.27 -21.88 33.99
C MET A 620 -8.32 -20.99 32.74
N ASP A 621 -9.46 -20.45 32.39
CA ASP A 621 -9.68 -19.78 31.13
C ASP A 621 -9.49 -18.25 31.22
N ARG A 622 -9.05 -17.66 30.09
CA ARG A 622 -8.87 -16.19 29.97
C ARG A 622 -10.14 -15.46 29.54
N GLY A 623 -11.12 -16.17 29.00
CA GLY A 623 -12.39 -15.58 28.52
C GLY A 623 -12.21 -14.74 27.23
N THR A 624 -11.23 -15.11 26.42
CA THR A 624 -11.05 -14.54 25.09
C THR A 624 -12.00 -15.19 24.09
N TYR A 625 -12.45 -14.41 23.09
CA TYR A 625 -13.32 -14.92 22.04
C TYR A 625 -12.54 -15.86 21.11
N THR A 626 -13.18 -16.91 20.66
CA THR A 626 -12.67 -17.83 19.63
C THR A 626 -13.80 -18.23 18.69
N ASN A 627 -13.50 -18.36 17.40
CA ASN A 627 -14.39 -18.89 16.37
C ASN A 627 -13.61 -19.90 15.53
N GLU A 628 -13.65 -21.16 15.90
CA GLU A 628 -12.84 -22.22 15.29
C GLU A 628 -13.19 -22.48 13.82
N LYS A 629 -14.47 -22.30 13.48
CA LYS A 629 -14.99 -22.56 12.13
C LYS A 629 -14.45 -21.52 11.14
N ASP A 630 -14.51 -20.24 11.51
CA ASP A 630 -14.26 -19.15 10.58
C ASP A 630 -12.89 -18.50 10.81
N ASP A 631 -12.27 -18.66 12.00
CA ASP A 631 -10.99 -18.05 12.39
C ASP A 631 -10.05 -19.06 13.07
N PRO A 632 -9.53 -20.08 12.37
CA PRO A 632 -8.62 -21.07 12.95
C PRO A 632 -7.30 -20.45 13.44
N VAL A 633 -6.80 -19.36 12.82
CA VAL A 633 -5.59 -18.63 13.24
C VAL A 633 -5.76 -17.99 14.62
N GLY A 634 -6.96 -17.54 14.96
CA GLY A 634 -7.32 -17.04 16.29
C GLY A 634 -7.36 -18.12 17.38
N CYS A 635 -7.33 -19.41 17.03
CA CYS A 635 -7.42 -20.54 17.96
C CYS A 635 -6.04 -21.00 18.46
N HIS A 636 -5.24 -20.10 18.93
CA HIS A 636 -3.90 -20.36 19.46
C HIS A 636 -3.87 -20.53 20.99
N LEU A 637 -2.71 -20.95 21.53
CA LEU A 637 -2.49 -21.24 22.96
C LEU A 637 -2.99 -20.15 23.91
N PHE A 638 -2.91 -18.87 23.53
CA PHE A 638 -3.38 -17.77 24.37
C PHE A 638 -4.90 -17.75 24.53
N ASN A 639 -5.65 -18.06 23.45
CA ASN A 639 -7.12 -17.97 23.41
C ASN A 639 -7.83 -19.26 23.76
N LEU A 640 -7.22 -20.43 23.58
CA LEU A 640 -7.84 -21.72 23.84
C LEU A 640 -8.22 -21.89 25.31
N THR A 641 -9.28 -22.69 25.56
CA THR A 641 -9.94 -22.94 26.84
C THR A 641 -9.93 -24.42 27.23
N GLY A 642 -10.14 -24.69 28.50
CA GLY A 642 -10.39 -26.03 29.05
C GLY A 642 -9.30 -27.06 28.75
N SER A 643 -9.72 -28.28 28.39
CA SER A 643 -8.84 -29.41 28.08
C SER A 643 -7.97 -29.16 26.85
N ARG A 644 -8.50 -28.48 25.83
CA ARG A 644 -7.73 -28.14 24.62
C ARG A 644 -6.53 -27.28 24.91
N TRP A 645 -6.70 -26.25 25.77
CA TRP A 645 -5.56 -25.45 26.22
C TRP A 645 -4.56 -26.32 26.97
N ARG A 646 -5.02 -27.17 27.90
CA ARG A 646 -4.14 -28.03 28.71
C ARG A 646 -3.30 -28.95 27.84
N ASN A 647 -3.93 -29.62 26.88
CA ASN A 647 -3.26 -30.53 25.96
C ASN A 647 -2.25 -29.80 25.08
N LEU A 648 -2.64 -28.69 24.47
CA LEU A 648 -1.72 -27.90 23.64
C LEU A 648 -0.55 -27.32 24.46
N ARG A 649 -0.83 -26.83 25.70
CA ARG A 649 0.22 -26.34 26.62
C ARG A 649 1.23 -27.42 26.92
N ALA A 650 0.79 -28.66 27.20
CA ALA A 650 1.66 -29.80 27.48
C ALA A 650 2.54 -30.15 26.27
N LYS A 651 1.95 -30.14 25.05
CA LYS A 651 2.68 -30.37 23.77
C LYS A 651 3.75 -29.33 23.50
N LEU A 652 3.46 -28.05 23.76
CA LEU A 652 4.37 -26.94 23.46
C LEU A 652 5.40 -26.66 24.54
N SER A 653 5.15 -27.01 25.82
CA SER A 653 6.09 -26.71 26.90
C SER A 653 7.52 -27.24 26.67
N PRO A 654 7.73 -28.47 26.14
CA PRO A 654 9.06 -28.98 25.81
C PRO A 654 9.85 -28.16 24.80
N THR A 655 9.19 -27.34 23.95
CA THR A 655 9.86 -26.51 22.94
C THR A 655 10.54 -25.29 23.55
N PHE A 656 10.20 -24.92 24.81
CA PHE A 656 10.75 -23.79 25.54
C PHE A 656 11.73 -24.21 26.67
N THR A 657 12.26 -25.42 26.60
CA THR A 657 13.29 -25.87 27.55
C THR A 657 14.63 -25.14 27.30
N SER A 658 15.46 -25.03 28.35
CA SER A 658 16.78 -24.35 28.29
C SER A 658 17.66 -24.87 27.15
N GLY A 659 17.64 -26.18 26.86
CA GLY A 659 18.40 -26.78 25.75
C GLY A 659 17.94 -26.33 24.38
N LYS A 660 16.62 -26.26 24.16
CA LYS A 660 16.05 -25.79 22.90
C LYS A 660 16.26 -24.28 22.72
N LEU A 661 16.14 -23.48 23.78
CA LEU A 661 16.45 -22.06 23.79
C LEU A 661 17.92 -21.78 23.48
N LYS A 662 18.85 -22.56 24.11
CA LYS A 662 20.28 -22.44 23.82
C LYS A 662 20.62 -22.76 22.37
N ALA A 663 19.86 -23.63 21.71
CA ALA A 663 20.03 -23.94 20.30
C ALA A 663 19.64 -22.76 19.37
N MET A 664 18.71 -21.90 19.78
CA MET A 664 18.28 -20.67 19.04
C MET A 664 19.12 -19.45 19.40
N PHE A 665 19.96 -19.51 20.42
CA PHE A 665 20.68 -18.37 20.97
C PHE A 665 21.58 -17.67 19.94
N GLN A 666 22.31 -18.44 19.13
CA GLN A 666 23.21 -17.86 18.13
C GLN A 666 22.45 -16.99 17.12
N THR A 667 21.26 -17.40 16.72
CA THR A 667 20.40 -16.59 15.83
C THR A 667 20.07 -15.23 16.44
N LEU A 668 19.78 -15.17 17.74
CA LEU A 668 19.53 -13.90 18.42
C LEU A 668 20.76 -13.01 18.44
N VAL A 669 21.95 -13.59 18.69
CA VAL A 669 23.22 -12.86 18.68
C VAL A 669 23.53 -12.31 17.29
N ASP A 670 23.34 -13.12 16.25
CA ASP A 670 23.55 -12.70 14.86
C ASP A 670 22.65 -11.50 14.49
N CYS A 671 21.36 -11.54 14.86
CA CYS A 671 20.46 -10.39 14.69
C CYS A 671 20.92 -9.18 15.52
N GLY A 672 21.45 -9.40 16.74
CA GLY A 672 22.00 -8.34 17.59
C GLY A 672 23.23 -7.67 16.97
N LEU A 673 24.10 -8.43 16.32
CA LEU A 673 25.24 -7.90 15.57
C LEU A 673 24.80 -7.08 14.34
N VAL A 674 23.73 -7.49 13.67
CA VAL A 674 23.14 -6.71 12.56
C VAL A 674 22.61 -5.37 13.07
N LEU A 675 21.92 -5.34 14.23
CA LEU A 675 21.47 -4.10 14.88
C LEU A 675 22.66 -3.19 15.19
N GLU A 676 23.72 -3.72 15.81
CA GLU A 676 24.92 -2.97 16.17
C GLU A 676 25.60 -2.36 14.93
N ASN A 677 25.82 -3.17 13.89
CA ASN A 677 26.44 -2.73 12.63
C ASN A 677 25.59 -1.68 11.91
N TYR A 678 24.26 -1.80 11.98
CA TYR A 678 23.34 -0.81 11.42
C TYR A 678 23.52 0.54 12.13
N ILE A 679 23.55 0.54 13.46
CA ILE A 679 23.74 1.78 14.24
C ILE A 679 25.10 2.40 13.88
N GLU A 680 26.18 1.63 13.84
CA GLU A 680 27.53 2.12 13.52
C GLU A 680 27.61 2.73 12.11
N SER A 681 26.95 2.13 11.15
CA SER A 681 27.10 2.52 9.72
C SER A 681 26.11 3.59 9.24
N LYS A 682 24.95 3.73 9.90
CA LYS A 682 23.82 4.53 9.40
C LYS A 682 23.38 5.65 10.31
N ILE A 683 23.63 5.58 11.61
CA ILE A 683 23.16 6.56 12.58
C ILE A 683 24.30 7.49 12.97
N LYS A 684 24.06 8.81 12.85
CA LYS A 684 25.01 9.84 13.28
C LYS A 684 24.85 10.14 14.76
N PRO A 685 25.92 10.53 15.47
CA PRO A 685 25.87 10.78 16.92
C PRO A 685 24.81 11.76 17.40
N ASP A 686 24.51 12.78 16.60
CA ASP A 686 23.53 13.84 16.94
C ASP A 686 22.16 13.62 16.27
N GLU A 687 21.93 12.46 15.65
CA GLU A 687 20.68 12.14 14.99
C GLU A 687 19.72 11.48 15.97
N ALA A 688 18.54 12.10 16.15
CA ALA A 688 17.47 11.54 16.97
C ALA A 688 16.85 10.31 16.30
N VAL A 689 16.90 9.18 16.95
CA VAL A 689 16.40 7.89 16.49
C VAL A 689 15.11 7.54 17.21
N ASP A 690 14.06 7.15 16.47
CA ASP A 690 12.91 6.46 17.07
C ASP A 690 13.38 5.06 17.54
N ILE A 691 13.62 4.94 18.84
CA ILE A 691 14.21 3.73 19.42
C ILE A 691 13.24 2.54 19.33
N LYS A 692 11.91 2.80 19.33
CA LYS A 692 10.92 1.74 19.20
C LYS A 692 10.99 1.12 17.79
N GLU A 693 11.10 1.94 16.76
CA GLU A 693 11.19 1.50 15.38
C GLU A 693 12.47 0.69 15.11
N LEU A 694 13.59 1.17 15.64
CA LEU A 694 14.87 0.47 15.56
C LEU A 694 14.81 -0.93 16.22
N LEU A 695 14.26 -1.01 17.42
CA LEU A 695 14.14 -2.28 18.16
C LEU A 695 13.04 -3.19 17.60
N ALA A 696 12.05 -2.63 16.93
CA ALA A 696 11.06 -3.41 16.20
C ALA A 696 11.68 -4.11 14.98
N CYS A 697 12.64 -3.48 14.26
CA CYS A 697 13.42 -4.15 13.22
C CYS A 697 14.18 -5.35 13.77
N PHE A 698 14.93 -5.16 14.87
CA PHE A 698 15.63 -6.24 15.55
C PHE A 698 14.69 -7.38 15.97
N SER A 699 13.57 -7.04 16.62
CA SER A 699 12.59 -8.05 17.07
C SER A 699 11.94 -8.79 15.90
N THR A 700 11.70 -8.12 14.77
CA THR A 700 11.19 -8.76 13.56
C THR A 700 12.18 -9.79 13.01
N ASP A 701 13.45 -9.43 12.92
CA ASP A 701 14.48 -10.33 12.37
C ASP A 701 14.68 -11.54 13.29
N VAL A 702 14.69 -11.35 14.62
CA VAL A 702 14.75 -12.43 15.61
C VAL A 702 13.55 -13.37 15.46
N ILE A 703 12.33 -12.83 15.45
CA ILE A 703 11.11 -13.68 15.40
C ILE A 703 10.94 -14.30 14.03
N GLY A 704 11.23 -13.56 12.94
CA GLY A 704 11.20 -14.10 11.59
C GLY A 704 12.12 -15.30 11.42
N SER A 705 13.34 -15.20 11.92
CA SER A 705 14.31 -16.29 11.87
C SER A 705 13.97 -17.45 12.82
N CYS A 706 13.60 -17.16 14.08
CA CYS A 706 13.35 -18.20 15.09
C CYS A 706 11.97 -18.88 14.93
N ALA A 707 10.91 -18.14 14.50
CA ALA A 707 9.57 -18.68 14.40
C ALA A 707 9.25 -19.27 13.02
N PHE A 708 9.72 -18.62 11.96
CA PHE A 708 9.39 -18.97 10.58
C PHE A 708 10.60 -19.47 9.77
N GLY A 709 11.81 -19.27 10.26
CA GLY A 709 13.03 -19.58 9.53
C GLY A 709 13.29 -18.67 8.33
N LEU A 710 12.84 -17.43 8.41
CA LEU A 710 12.95 -16.41 7.37
C LEU A 710 14.01 -15.37 7.72
N ASP A 711 14.80 -14.96 6.76
CA ASP A 711 15.72 -13.83 6.86
C ASP A 711 14.99 -12.56 6.44
N CYS A 712 14.39 -11.85 7.42
CA CYS A 712 13.50 -10.70 7.15
C CYS A 712 14.26 -9.45 6.69
N ASN A 713 15.55 -9.30 7.03
CA ASN A 713 16.42 -8.17 6.68
C ASN A 713 15.78 -6.79 6.96
N SER A 714 15.08 -6.65 8.08
CA SER A 714 14.25 -5.49 8.42
C SER A 714 15.01 -4.18 8.48
N PHE A 715 16.32 -4.19 8.70
CA PHE A 715 17.17 -3.01 8.66
C PHE A 715 17.47 -2.53 7.23
N LYS A 716 17.43 -3.42 6.23
CA LYS A 716 17.60 -3.08 4.82
C LYS A 716 16.27 -2.74 4.17
N GLU A 717 15.20 -3.44 4.56
CA GLU A 717 13.85 -3.29 4.04
C GLU A 717 12.85 -3.07 5.18
N PRO A 718 12.81 -1.85 5.78
CA PRO A 718 11.94 -1.54 6.90
C PRO A 718 10.44 -1.73 6.59
N ASN A 719 10.05 -1.62 5.32
CA ASN A 719 8.68 -1.77 4.82
C ASN A 719 8.43 -3.11 4.12
N SER A 720 9.21 -4.16 4.46
CA SER A 720 8.99 -5.50 3.91
C SER A 720 7.55 -5.97 4.16
N THR A 721 7.03 -6.81 3.26
CA THR A 721 5.67 -7.36 3.36
C THR A 721 5.43 -8.05 4.70
N PHE A 722 6.39 -8.82 5.20
CA PHE A 722 6.30 -9.49 6.49
C PHE A 722 6.13 -8.49 7.64
N ARG A 723 6.91 -7.41 7.65
CA ARG A 723 6.84 -6.38 8.68
C ARG A 723 5.54 -5.55 8.59
N ARG A 724 5.10 -5.23 7.38
CA ARG A 724 3.84 -4.50 7.14
C ARG A 724 2.62 -5.26 7.70
N TYR A 725 2.51 -6.56 7.41
CA TYR A 725 1.44 -7.39 7.97
C TYR A 725 1.61 -7.58 9.48
N GLY A 726 2.83 -7.70 9.97
CA GLY A 726 3.13 -7.75 11.40
C GLY A 726 2.62 -6.51 12.15
N ASN A 727 2.91 -5.32 11.65
CA ASN A 727 2.46 -4.05 12.25
C ASN A 727 0.93 -3.92 12.23
N LYS A 728 0.25 -4.36 11.15
CA LYS A 728 -1.22 -4.33 11.06
C LYS A 728 -1.92 -5.05 12.23
N VAL A 729 -1.32 -6.10 12.78
CA VAL A 729 -1.89 -6.84 13.93
C VAL A 729 -2.05 -5.95 15.17
N PHE A 730 -1.17 -4.96 15.36
CA PHE A 730 -1.12 -4.14 16.57
C PHE A 730 -1.85 -2.79 16.45
N ILE A 731 -2.32 -2.43 15.25
CA ILE A 731 -3.07 -1.20 15.02
C ILE A 731 -4.54 -1.39 15.38
N ILE A 732 -5.00 -0.63 16.38
CA ILE A 732 -6.41 -0.64 16.80
C ILE A 732 -7.17 0.44 16.04
N SER A 733 -7.97 0.04 15.03
CA SER A 733 -8.89 0.92 14.32
C SER A 733 -10.22 1.07 15.08
N LYS A 734 -11.01 2.09 14.73
CA LYS A 734 -12.37 2.25 15.28
C LYS A 734 -13.24 1.01 15.05
N LEU A 735 -13.14 0.42 13.85
CA LEU A 735 -13.87 -0.80 13.51
C LEU A 735 -13.41 -2.00 14.35
N THR A 736 -12.09 -2.12 14.62
CA THR A 736 -11.55 -3.15 15.51
C THR A 736 -12.11 -3.03 16.92
N ILE A 737 -12.27 -1.81 17.44
CA ILE A 737 -12.89 -1.58 18.78
C ILE A 737 -14.34 -2.03 18.79
N VAL A 738 -15.14 -1.58 17.81
CA VAL A 738 -16.57 -1.96 17.73
C VAL A 738 -16.73 -3.48 17.60
N ARG A 739 -15.95 -4.11 16.73
CA ARG A 739 -15.92 -5.56 16.54
C ARG A 739 -15.54 -6.29 17.83
N THR A 740 -14.53 -5.79 18.55
CA THR A 740 -14.08 -6.35 19.83
C THR A 740 -15.17 -6.23 20.90
N MET A 741 -15.81 -5.07 21.02
CA MET A 741 -16.93 -4.88 21.93
C MET A 741 -18.11 -5.80 21.58
N PHE A 742 -18.39 -5.98 20.30
CA PHE A 742 -19.47 -6.85 19.84
C PHE A 742 -19.24 -8.31 20.26
N TYR A 743 -18.10 -8.92 19.86
CA TYR A 743 -17.85 -10.32 20.19
C TYR A 743 -17.57 -10.57 21.67
N GLN A 744 -17.13 -9.56 22.43
CA GLN A 744 -16.98 -9.68 23.88
C GLN A 744 -18.30 -9.70 24.64
N ASN A 745 -19.30 -8.94 24.17
CA ASN A 745 -20.61 -8.87 24.83
C ASN A 745 -21.61 -9.90 24.29
N PHE A 746 -21.48 -10.28 23.00
CA PHE A 746 -22.39 -11.21 22.30
C PHE A 746 -21.60 -12.33 21.59
N PRO A 747 -20.84 -13.17 22.34
CA PRO A 747 -19.91 -14.14 21.71
C PRO A 747 -20.63 -15.21 20.86
N ASP A 748 -21.81 -15.68 21.25
CA ASP A 748 -22.53 -16.70 20.49
C ASP A 748 -23.11 -16.15 19.18
N LEU A 749 -23.67 -14.93 19.22
CA LEU A 749 -24.13 -14.22 18.04
C LEU A 749 -22.97 -13.91 17.09
N ALA A 750 -21.83 -13.50 17.64
CA ALA A 750 -20.63 -13.25 16.85
C ALA A 750 -20.10 -14.52 16.15
N ARG A 751 -20.17 -15.70 16.81
CA ARG A 751 -19.84 -16.99 16.17
C ARG A 751 -20.82 -17.37 15.07
N PHE A 752 -22.12 -17.15 15.32
CA PHE A 752 -23.15 -17.38 14.33
C PHE A 752 -22.97 -16.53 13.06
N LEU A 753 -22.59 -15.26 13.23
CA LEU A 753 -22.32 -14.30 12.14
C LEU A 753 -20.93 -14.46 11.52
N GLY A 754 -20.13 -15.45 11.88
CA GLY A 754 -18.80 -15.67 11.32
C GLY A 754 -17.76 -14.61 11.68
N VAL A 755 -17.97 -13.82 12.77
CA VAL A 755 -17.05 -12.76 13.14
C VAL A 755 -15.68 -13.32 13.52
N ARG A 756 -14.64 -12.83 12.86
CA ARG A 756 -13.25 -13.26 13.07
C ARG A 756 -12.53 -12.32 14.04
N GLN A 757 -11.63 -12.83 14.87
CA GLN A 757 -10.71 -12.05 15.69
C GLN A 757 -9.55 -11.53 14.84
N VAL A 758 -8.96 -12.42 14.04
CA VAL A 758 -7.86 -12.09 13.12
C VAL A 758 -8.46 -11.72 11.75
N PRO A 759 -8.14 -10.54 11.20
CA PRO A 759 -8.57 -10.16 9.85
C PRO A 759 -8.13 -11.17 8.78
N THR A 760 -8.96 -11.34 7.75
CA THR A 760 -8.76 -12.38 6.72
C THR A 760 -7.43 -12.21 6.00
N ASP A 761 -7.08 -10.98 5.59
CA ASP A 761 -5.82 -10.67 4.91
C ASP A 761 -4.58 -11.05 5.74
N ILE A 762 -4.62 -10.77 7.05
CA ILE A 762 -3.55 -11.14 7.99
C ILE A 762 -3.48 -12.67 8.15
N ALA A 763 -4.63 -13.33 8.32
CA ALA A 763 -4.69 -14.78 8.48
C ALA A 763 -4.17 -15.52 7.24
N GLU A 764 -4.56 -15.08 6.04
CA GLU A 764 -4.09 -15.64 4.77
C GLU A 764 -2.60 -15.46 4.57
N PHE A 765 -2.08 -14.27 4.87
CA PHE A 765 -0.65 -13.99 4.76
C PHE A 765 0.18 -14.93 5.65
N PHE A 766 -0.12 -14.99 6.96
CA PHE A 766 0.64 -15.86 7.87
C PHE A 766 0.42 -17.35 7.58
N SER A 767 -0.76 -17.74 7.11
CA SER A 767 -1.02 -19.12 6.67
C SER A 767 -0.17 -19.48 5.45
N GLY A 768 -0.05 -18.58 4.47
CA GLY A 768 0.83 -18.76 3.31
C GLY A 768 2.28 -18.93 3.72
N VAL A 769 2.81 -18.01 4.53
CA VAL A 769 4.19 -18.06 5.02
C VAL A 769 4.53 -19.39 5.71
N VAL A 770 3.65 -19.88 6.59
CA VAL A 770 3.88 -21.15 7.31
C VAL A 770 3.81 -22.34 6.35
N LYS A 771 2.80 -22.41 5.50
CA LYS A 771 2.64 -23.51 4.51
C LYS A 771 3.82 -23.58 3.55
N ASP A 772 4.25 -22.42 3.04
CA ASP A 772 5.38 -22.34 2.11
C ASP A 772 6.69 -22.76 2.78
N THR A 773 6.92 -22.31 4.03
CA THR A 773 8.11 -22.70 4.79
C THR A 773 8.14 -24.19 5.09
N VAL A 774 7.03 -24.78 5.52
CA VAL A 774 6.93 -26.21 5.79
C VAL A 774 7.16 -27.00 4.50
N SER A 775 6.45 -26.68 3.43
CA SER A 775 6.60 -27.36 2.12
C SER A 775 8.03 -27.24 1.57
N TYR A 776 8.65 -26.09 1.72
CA TYR A 776 10.05 -25.89 1.30
C TYR A 776 11.01 -26.82 2.07
N ARG A 777 10.84 -26.90 3.40
CA ARG A 777 11.70 -27.73 4.25
C ARG A 777 11.54 -29.21 3.97
N GLU A 778 10.31 -29.69 3.81
CA GLU A 778 9.99 -31.08 3.47
C GLU A 778 10.58 -31.46 2.10
N LYS A 779 10.37 -30.59 1.09
CA LYS A 779 10.85 -30.86 -0.27
C LYS A 779 12.37 -30.88 -0.37
N ASN A 780 13.07 -30.02 0.38
CA ASN A 780 14.52 -29.86 0.30
C ASN A 780 15.27 -30.51 1.48
N ASN A 781 14.59 -31.26 2.35
CA ASN A 781 15.16 -31.90 3.55
C ASN A 781 15.95 -30.91 4.45
N VAL A 782 15.41 -29.68 4.61
CA VAL A 782 16.07 -28.64 5.42
C VAL A 782 15.66 -28.77 6.87
N VAL A 783 16.64 -28.97 7.75
CA VAL A 783 16.45 -29.01 9.21
C VAL A 783 17.13 -27.80 9.84
N ARG A 784 16.38 -26.98 10.60
CA ARG A 784 16.89 -25.81 11.32
C ARG A 784 16.64 -25.95 12.83
N LYS A 785 17.46 -25.28 13.65
CA LYS A 785 17.27 -25.27 15.11
C LYS A 785 16.36 -24.09 15.49
N ASP A 786 15.10 -24.12 15.07
CA ASP A 786 14.13 -23.05 15.29
C ASP A 786 12.77 -23.58 15.74
N PHE A 787 11.84 -22.69 16.09
CA PHE A 787 10.51 -23.04 16.61
C PHE A 787 9.65 -23.76 15.56
N MET A 788 9.75 -23.39 14.27
CA MET A 788 9.01 -24.08 13.19
C MET A 788 9.41 -25.56 13.10
N GLN A 789 10.73 -25.85 13.22
CA GLN A 789 11.20 -27.22 13.20
C GLN A 789 10.64 -28.03 14.39
N LEU A 790 10.59 -27.39 15.58
CA LEU A 790 10.01 -28.03 16.76
C LEU A 790 8.51 -28.32 16.60
N LEU A 791 7.74 -27.45 15.93
CA LEU A 791 6.34 -27.70 15.59
C LEU A 791 6.20 -28.85 14.59
N MET A 792 7.07 -28.91 13.56
CA MET A 792 7.10 -30.00 12.59
C MET A 792 7.43 -31.35 13.30
N GLU A 793 8.41 -31.36 14.21
CA GLU A 793 8.74 -32.55 15.01
C GLU A 793 7.57 -33.04 15.87
N ILE A 794 6.74 -32.12 16.41
CA ILE A 794 5.52 -32.50 17.18
C ILE A 794 4.46 -33.05 16.24
N ARG A 795 4.28 -32.46 15.05
CA ARG A 795 3.34 -32.94 14.03
C ARG A 795 3.70 -34.34 13.55
N ASP A 796 4.98 -34.61 13.29
CA ASP A 796 5.47 -35.84 12.64
C ASP A 796 5.73 -36.99 13.62
N LYS A 797 5.54 -36.78 14.93
CA LYS A 797 5.57 -37.85 15.89
C LYS A 797 4.46 -38.87 15.60
N LYS A 798 4.84 -40.02 14.98
CA LYS A 798 3.96 -41.17 14.86
C LYS A 798 3.67 -41.74 16.24
N ASP A 799 2.41 -42.05 16.53
CA ASP A 799 2.01 -42.85 17.68
C ASP A 799 2.77 -44.17 17.64
N GLY A 800 3.86 -44.29 18.36
CA GLY A 800 4.49 -45.55 18.63
C GLY A 800 3.85 -46.15 19.88
N GLN A 801 2.75 -46.85 19.69
CA GLN A 801 2.19 -47.96 20.42
C GLN A 801 0.67 -47.90 20.34
N GLU A 802 0.14 -48.75 19.50
CA GLU A 802 -1.24 -49.20 19.57
C GLU A 802 -1.45 -49.90 20.91
N ASN A 803 -2.20 -49.29 21.83
CA ASN A 803 -3.00 -49.95 22.85
C ASN A 803 -4.21 -49.08 23.18
N ASP A 804 -5.28 -49.52 22.59
CA ASP A 804 -6.65 -49.65 23.11
C ASP A 804 -7.40 -48.43 23.65
N HIS A 805 -8.53 -48.14 23.00
CA HIS A 805 -9.67 -47.33 23.44
C HIS A 805 -9.39 -45.86 23.79
N SER A 806 -9.19 -45.02 22.79
CA SER A 806 -9.32 -43.58 22.93
C SER A 806 -10.29 -42.95 21.92
N VAL A 807 -11.04 -41.98 22.43
CA VAL A 807 -12.06 -41.17 21.76
C VAL A 807 -11.45 -40.44 20.56
N PRO A 808 -12.12 -40.37 19.38
CA PRO A 808 -11.63 -39.64 18.23
C PRO A 808 -11.46 -38.14 18.60
N GLY A 809 -10.19 -37.62 18.59
CA GLY A 809 -9.87 -36.25 18.85
C GLY A 809 -8.74 -35.96 19.87
N ASP A 810 -8.17 -36.96 20.50
CA ASP A 810 -7.08 -36.81 21.52
C ASP A 810 -5.67 -37.10 20.91
N GLY A 811 -5.45 -36.63 19.68
CA GLY A 811 -4.21 -36.83 18.95
C GLY A 811 -3.00 -36.21 19.61
N THR A 812 -1.93 -36.96 19.74
CA THR A 812 -0.60 -36.53 20.25
C THR A 812 0.11 -35.57 19.31
N THR A 813 -0.40 -35.40 18.08
CA THR A 813 0.17 -34.60 16.98
C THR A 813 -0.48 -33.22 16.84
N LEU A 814 0.15 -32.30 16.07
CA LEU A 814 -0.40 -31.00 15.70
C LEU A 814 -0.96 -31.03 14.27
N THR A 815 -2.11 -30.39 14.05
CA THR A 815 -2.61 -30.12 12.70
C THR A 815 -1.86 -28.95 12.05
N MET A 816 -1.98 -28.81 10.72
CA MET A 816 -1.40 -27.65 10.02
C MET A 816 -2.00 -26.31 10.52
N ASP A 817 -3.30 -26.26 10.76
CA ASP A 817 -3.97 -25.06 11.29
C ASP A 817 -3.51 -24.73 12.70
N GLU A 818 -3.29 -25.73 13.55
CA GLU A 818 -2.69 -25.52 14.87
C GLU A 818 -1.25 -25.01 14.75
N MET A 819 -0.44 -25.52 13.83
CA MET A 819 0.92 -25.01 13.57
C MET A 819 0.89 -23.55 13.12
N ILE A 820 0.00 -23.19 12.20
CA ILE A 820 -0.20 -21.81 11.74
C ILE A 820 -0.57 -20.92 12.93
N ALA A 821 -1.56 -21.32 13.71
CA ALA A 821 -2.03 -20.56 14.87
C ALA A 821 -0.92 -20.36 15.92
N GLN A 822 -0.09 -21.38 16.20
CA GLN A 822 1.03 -21.26 17.16
C GLN A 822 2.16 -20.40 16.60
N SER A 823 2.50 -20.50 15.33
CA SER A 823 3.50 -19.63 14.68
C SER A 823 3.04 -18.17 14.70
N PHE A 824 1.77 -17.92 14.41
CA PHE A 824 1.17 -16.59 14.47
C PHE A 824 1.23 -15.99 15.89
N VAL A 825 0.80 -16.74 16.92
CA VAL A 825 0.85 -16.21 18.30
C VAL A 825 2.27 -16.03 18.80
N PHE A 826 3.23 -16.86 18.37
CA PHE A 826 4.64 -16.71 18.71
C PHE A 826 5.18 -15.40 18.12
N PHE A 827 4.81 -15.09 16.88
CA PHE A 827 5.12 -13.80 16.26
C PHE A 827 4.52 -12.63 17.05
N VAL A 828 3.21 -12.63 17.25
CA VAL A 828 2.48 -11.55 17.95
C VAL A 828 3.06 -11.33 19.37
N ALA A 829 3.32 -12.41 20.09
CA ALA A 829 3.82 -12.32 21.46
C ALA A 829 5.28 -11.85 21.54
N GLY A 830 6.15 -12.31 20.63
CA GLY A 830 7.60 -12.05 20.71
C GLY A 830 8.04 -10.75 20.04
N PHE A 831 7.30 -10.27 19.06
CA PHE A 831 7.65 -9.06 18.30
C PHE A 831 7.49 -7.78 19.15
N GLU A 832 6.27 -7.46 19.55
CA GLU A 832 5.96 -6.15 20.14
C GLU A 832 6.33 -6.09 21.64
N THR A 833 6.18 -7.20 22.39
CA THR A 833 6.45 -7.17 23.84
C THR A 833 7.93 -6.99 24.15
N SER A 834 8.82 -7.67 23.41
CA SER A 834 10.27 -7.57 23.61
C SER A 834 10.80 -6.21 23.15
N SER A 835 10.38 -5.70 21.99
CA SER A 835 10.77 -4.37 21.53
C SER A 835 10.30 -3.28 22.49
N THR A 836 9.06 -3.37 23.00
CA THR A 836 8.51 -2.45 24.02
C THR A 836 9.35 -2.47 25.29
N THR A 837 9.70 -3.65 25.81
CA THR A 837 10.52 -3.78 27.03
C THR A 837 11.88 -3.12 26.84
N MET A 838 12.56 -3.38 25.72
CA MET A 838 13.85 -2.74 25.41
C MET A 838 13.71 -1.23 25.24
N THR A 839 12.66 -0.77 24.57
CA THR A 839 12.38 0.65 24.35
C THR A 839 12.27 1.41 25.68
N PHE A 840 11.49 0.88 26.62
CA PHE A 840 11.33 1.51 27.91
C PHE A 840 12.57 1.33 28.82
N ALA A 841 13.31 0.22 28.71
CA ALA A 841 14.58 0.06 29.41
C ALA A 841 15.60 1.13 28.97
N LEU A 842 15.72 1.36 27.67
CA LEU A 842 16.61 2.41 27.14
C LEU A 842 16.13 3.82 27.48
N PHE A 843 14.81 4.04 27.55
CA PHE A 843 14.25 5.31 28.02
C PHE A 843 14.62 5.57 29.48
N GLU A 844 14.40 4.60 30.37
CA GLU A 844 14.76 4.74 31.78
C GLU A 844 16.27 4.92 31.97
N LEU A 845 17.09 4.18 31.24
CA LEU A 845 18.54 4.35 31.26
C LEU A 845 19.01 5.70 30.71
N ALA A 846 18.31 6.26 29.73
CA ALA A 846 18.62 7.59 29.21
C ALA A 846 18.27 8.72 30.20
N THR A 847 17.28 8.49 31.06
CA THR A 847 16.87 9.42 32.12
C THR A 847 17.61 9.20 33.45
N HIS A 848 18.31 8.03 33.60
CA HIS A 848 19.10 7.68 34.78
C HIS A 848 20.55 7.28 34.38
N PRO A 849 21.42 8.28 34.08
CA PRO A 849 22.78 8.01 33.59
C PRO A 849 23.63 7.12 34.47
N ASP A 850 23.48 7.25 35.79
CA ASP A 850 24.24 6.43 36.75
C ASP A 850 23.88 4.94 36.63
N ALA A 851 22.59 4.63 36.47
CA ALA A 851 22.14 3.25 36.25
C ALA A 851 22.61 2.72 34.90
N GLN A 852 22.65 3.60 33.88
CA GLN A 852 23.18 3.24 32.57
C GLN A 852 24.66 2.88 32.62
N GLU A 853 25.50 3.73 33.23
CA GLU A 853 26.96 3.45 33.36
C GLU A 853 27.22 2.21 34.20
N LYS A 854 26.52 2.02 35.32
CA LYS A 854 26.62 0.80 36.13
C LYS A 854 26.30 -0.47 35.30
N LEU A 855 25.27 -0.41 34.47
CA LEU A 855 24.91 -1.52 33.58
C LEU A 855 25.98 -1.75 32.50
N ARG A 856 26.49 -0.69 31.87
CA ARG A 856 27.56 -0.76 30.87
C ARG A 856 28.84 -1.35 31.44
N ASP A 857 29.21 -0.95 32.66
CA ASP A 857 30.34 -1.51 33.39
C ASP A 857 30.19 -3.01 33.65
N GLU A 858 28.99 -3.47 34.05
CA GLU A 858 28.71 -4.89 34.18
C GLU A 858 28.88 -5.62 32.86
N ILE A 859 28.25 -5.10 31.78
CA ILE A 859 28.34 -5.69 30.45
C ILE A 859 29.81 -5.84 30.03
N ASN A 860 30.60 -4.77 30.13
CA ASN A 860 31.98 -4.76 29.68
C ASN A 860 32.87 -5.70 30.52
N LYS A 861 32.70 -5.71 31.86
CA LYS A 861 33.41 -6.61 32.77
C LYS A 861 33.07 -8.08 32.50
N VAL A 862 31.80 -8.40 32.25
CA VAL A 862 31.40 -9.77 31.95
C VAL A 862 31.91 -10.19 30.57
N LEU A 863 31.74 -9.37 29.56
CA LEU A 863 32.21 -9.71 28.21
C LEU A 863 33.72 -9.85 28.12
N ALA A 864 34.49 -9.06 28.89
CA ALA A 864 35.95 -9.20 28.96
C ALA A 864 36.39 -10.60 29.46
N ARG A 865 35.61 -11.23 30.36
CA ARG A 865 35.85 -12.60 30.81
C ARG A 865 35.45 -13.66 29.79
N HIS A 866 34.69 -13.31 28.78
CA HIS A 866 34.21 -14.18 27.71
C HIS A 866 34.78 -13.81 26.32
N ASP A 867 36.03 -13.32 26.24
CA ASP A 867 36.73 -12.93 25.03
C ASP A 867 35.96 -11.89 24.16
N GLY A 868 35.20 -11.02 24.80
CA GLY A 868 34.36 -10.01 24.12
C GLY A 868 33.10 -10.59 23.44
N LYS A 869 32.83 -11.90 23.62
CA LYS A 869 31.70 -12.58 22.95
C LYS A 869 30.44 -12.60 23.80
N VAL A 870 29.33 -12.33 23.15
CA VAL A 870 28.00 -12.52 23.76
C VAL A 870 27.66 -14.01 23.71
N THR A 871 27.68 -14.68 24.88
CA THR A 871 27.33 -16.08 25.02
C THR A 871 26.12 -16.25 25.91
N TYR A 872 25.51 -17.41 25.90
CA TYR A 872 24.40 -17.72 26.81
C TYR A 872 24.82 -17.62 28.29
N ASP A 873 26.03 -18.06 28.58
CA ASP A 873 26.58 -18.05 29.92
C ASP A 873 26.95 -16.62 30.35
N SER A 874 27.60 -15.80 29.48
CA SER A 874 27.86 -14.38 29.76
C SER A 874 26.61 -13.60 30.11
N LEU A 875 25.49 -13.79 29.39
CA LEU A 875 24.23 -13.14 29.73
C LEU A 875 23.67 -13.57 31.09
N SER A 876 23.90 -14.82 31.46
CA SER A 876 23.44 -15.34 32.76
C SER A 876 24.19 -14.71 33.93
N GLU A 877 25.45 -14.30 33.74
CA GLU A 877 26.27 -13.63 34.74
C GLU A 877 25.91 -12.16 34.98
N MET A 878 25.22 -11.51 34.03
CA MET A 878 24.81 -10.09 34.12
C MET A 878 23.62 -9.94 35.08
N LYS A 879 23.89 -9.82 36.37
CA LYS A 879 22.86 -9.72 37.42
C LYS A 879 22.15 -8.37 37.41
N TYR A 880 22.89 -7.27 37.28
CA TYR A 880 22.33 -5.92 37.27
C TYR A 880 21.46 -5.69 36.04
N MET A 881 21.82 -6.26 34.88
CA MET A 881 20.96 -6.32 33.71
C MET A 881 19.59 -6.92 34.06
N GLY A 882 19.56 -8.00 34.81
CA GLY A 882 18.34 -8.62 35.30
C GLY A 882 17.50 -7.70 36.18
N GLN A 883 18.16 -6.93 37.08
CA GLN A 883 17.50 -5.94 37.93
C GLN A 883 16.88 -4.81 37.12
N VAL A 884 17.63 -4.26 36.16
CA VAL A 884 17.16 -3.22 35.23
C VAL A 884 15.93 -3.68 34.45
N ILE A 885 15.95 -4.90 33.89
CA ILE A 885 14.81 -5.45 33.13
C ILE A 885 13.58 -5.64 34.03
N ASN A 886 13.75 -6.17 35.24
CA ASN A 886 12.65 -6.39 36.18
C ASN A 886 12.03 -5.07 36.64
N GLU A 887 12.82 -4.04 36.91
CA GLU A 887 12.32 -2.72 37.27
C GLU A 887 11.62 -2.05 36.08
N THR A 888 12.18 -2.19 34.88
CA THR A 888 11.47 -1.74 33.63
C THR A 888 10.13 -2.42 33.48
N LEU A 889 10.07 -3.75 33.70
CA LEU A 889 8.82 -4.52 33.61
C LEU A 889 7.83 -4.18 34.73
N ARG A 890 8.32 -3.74 35.91
CA ARG A 890 7.44 -3.22 36.97
C ARG A 890 6.77 -1.91 36.55
N ILE A 891 7.55 -0.95 36.09
CA ILE A 891 7.03 0.39 35.70
C ILE A 891 6.25 0.34 34.38
N HIS A 892 6.79 -0.36 33.39
CA HIS A 892 6.32 -0.36 32.00
C HIS A 892 5.94 -1.77 31.51
N ALA A 893 5.20 -2.54 32.32
CA ALA A 893 4.75 -3.86 31.89
C ALA A 893 4.06 -3.79 30.51
N PRO A 894 4.46 -4.60 29.51
CA PRO A 894 3.81 -4.64 28.20
C PRO A 894 2.33 -5.01 28.28
N VAL A 895 1.99 -5.98 29.15
CA VAL A 895 0.61 -6.40 29.47
C VAL A 895 0.30 -5.95 30.90
N ARG A 896 -0.74 -5.17 31.06
CA ARG A 896 -1.01 -4.47 32.34
C ARG A 896 -2.19 -5.04 33.13
N THR A 897 -2.89 -6.05 32.57
CA THR A 897 -4.03 -6.70 33.22
C THR A 897 -4.06 -8.18 32.91
N LEU A 898 -4.08 -9.04 33.92
CA LEU A 898 -4.35 -10.46 33.78
C LEU A 898 -5.87 -10.70 33.83
N ARG A 899 -6.35 -11.55 32.91
CA ARG A 899 -7.77 -11.92 32.84
C ARG A 899 -7.96 -13.40 33.13
N ARG A 900 -9.05 -13.71 33.85
CA ARG A 900 -9.53 -15.07 34.11
C ARG A 900 -11.04 -15.12 33.97
N VAL A 901 -11.57 -16.32 33.82
CA VAL A 901 -13.03 -16.60 33.88
C VAL A 901 -13.25 -17.72 34.86
N CYS A 902 -14.23 -17.57 35.71
CA CYS A 902 -14.69 -18.63 36.61
C CYS A 902 -15.41 -19.69 35.76
N VAL A 903 -14.88 -20.90 35.69
CA VAL A 903 -15.45 -22.01 34.87
C VAL A 903 -16.42 -22.89 35.67
N LYS A 904 -16.47 -22.73 36.99
CA LYS A 904 -17.35 -23.43 37.93
C LYS A 904 -17.52 -22.56 39.17
N ASP A 905 -18.72 -22.49 39.76
CA ASP A 905 -18.99 -21.68 40.93
C ASP A 905 -17.90 -21.90 42.02
N TYR A 906 -17.40 -20.78 42.54
CA TYR A 906 -16.32 -20.77 43.51
C TYR A 906 -16.65 -19.89 44.71
N LYS A 907 -16.64 -20.48 45.91
CA LYS A 907 -16.80 -19.73 47.17
C LYS A 907 -15.42 -19.25 47.62
N VAL A 908 -15.28 -17.92 47.78
CA VAL A 908 -14.02 -17.33 48.27
C VAL A 908 -13.83 -17.67 49.75
N SER A 909 -12.66 -18.26 50.08
CA SER A 909 -12.35 -18.62 51.44
C SER A 909 -12.26 -17.38 52.33
N GLY A 910 -13.01 -17.36 53.46
CA GLY A 910 -13.02 -16.24 54.43
C GLY A 910 -13.83 -15.03 53.99
N GLU A 911 -14.57 -15.10 52.87
CA GLU A 911 -15.43 -14.03 52.38
C GLU A 911 -16.86 -14.55 52.08
N ASP A 912 -17.83 -13.66 52.15
CA ASP A 912 -19.21 -14.00 51.83
C ASP A 912 -19.51 -13.78 50.32
N LEU A 913 -18.50 -14.15 49.48
CA LEU A 913 -18.54 -13.99 48.04
C LEU A 913 -18.56 -15.36 47.34
N ILE A 914 -19.55 -15.58 46.52
CA ILE A 914 -19.59 -16.68 45.55
C ILE A 914 -19.33 -16.07 44.16
N ILE A 915 -18.27 -16.50 43.52
CA ILE A 915 -17.96 -16.16 42.13
C ILE A 915 -18.66 -17.19 41.25
N GLU A 916 -19.71 -16.76 40.58
CA GLU A 916 -20.53 -17.63 39.74
C GLU A 916 -19.75 -18.03 38.45
N LYS A 917 -20.06 -19.20 37.91
CA LYS A 917 -19.57 -19.65 36.60
C LYS A 917 -19.84 -18.60 35.53
N GLY A 918 -18.85 -18.30 34.71
CA GLY A 918 -18.91 -17.30 33.66
C GLY A 918 -18.47 -15.89 34.11
N THR A 919 -18.32 -15.65 35.40
CA THR A 919 -17.81 -14.38 35.89
C THR A 919 -16.38 -14.14 35.42
N ARG A 920 -16.17 -12.97 34.83
CA ARG A 920 -14.83 -12.52 34.37
C ARG A 920 -14.10 -11.84 35.53
N LEU A 921 -12.81 -12.13 35.66
CA LEU A 921 -11.95 -11.55 36.68
C LEU A 921 -10.80 -10.79 36.00
N SER A 922 -10.47 -9.64 36.57
CA SER A 922 -9.37 -8.79 36.14
C SER A 922 -8.41 -8.55 37.32
N ILE A 923 -7.13 -8.85 37.12
CA ILE A 923 -6.05 -8.56 38.07
C ILE A 923 -5.23 -7.43 37.48
N PRO A 924 -5.27 -6.21 38.02
CA PRO A 924 -4.64 -5.02 37.48
C PRO A 924 -3.16 -4.96 37.83
N ILE A 925 -2.28 -5.50 36.97
CA ILE A 925 -0.83 -5.54 37.17
C ILE A 925 -0.29 -4.15 37.47
N ARG A 926 -0.68 -3.14 36.67
CA ARG A 926 -0.21 -1.78 36.87
C ARG A 926 -0.65 -1.22 38.24
N GLY A 927 -1.87 -1.56 38.71
CA GLY A 927 -2.32 -1.19 40.05
C GLY A 927 -1.41 -1.76 41.15
N LEU A 928 -1.09 -3.04 41.04
CA LEU A 928 -0.20 -3.74 41.97
C LEU A 928 1.25 -3.22 41.93
N HIS A 929 1.76 -2.96 40.70
CA HIS A 929 3.13 -2.49 40.48
C HIS A 929 3.37 -1.05 40.94
N TYR A 930 2.31 -0.27 41.13
CA TYR A 930 2.37 1.11 41.60
C TYR A 930 1.75 1.31 43.00
N ASP A 931 1.42 0.23 43.71
CA ASP A 931 0.86 0.30 45.07
C ASP A 931 1.95 0.63 46.09
N GLU A 932 1.77 1.74 46.79
CA GLU A 932 2.71 2.24 47.80
C GLU A 932 2.81 1.30 49.04
N GLU A 933 1.82 0.40 49.25
CA GLU A 933 1.89 -0.64 50.27
C GLU A 933 2.97 -1.68 49.98
N TYR A 934 3.20 -1.97 48.69
CA TYR A 934 4.16 -3.00 48.27
C TYR A 934 5.46 -2.42 47.75
N TRP A 935 5.43 -1.20 47.21
CA TRP A 935 6.57 -0.55 46.54
C TRP A 935 6.84 0.84 47.12
N ARG A 936 7.95 1.03 47.80
CA ARG A 936 8.36 2.36 48.27
C ARG A 936 8.69 3.24 47.06
N ASN A 937 8.16 4.46 46.98
CA ASN A 937 8.34 5.37 45.88
C ASN A 937 8.07 4.69 44.48
N PRO A 938 6.88 4.16 44.21
CA PRO A 938 6.64 3.25 43.09
C PRO A 938 6.85 3.87 41.71
N LYS A 939 6.97 5.19 41.62
CA LYS A 939 7.22 5.92 40.36
C LYS A 939 8.71 6.09 40.07
N GLU A 940 9.57 5.86 41.00
CA GLU A 940 11.02 5.97 40.89
C GLU A 940 11.57 4.72 40.23
N PHE A 941 12.48 4.89 39.26
CA PHE A 941 13.20 3.78 38.63
C PHE A 941 14.41 3.41 39.50
N ASP A 942 14.30 2.31 40.18
CA ASP A 942 15.33 1.81 41.09
C ASP A 942 15.58 0.30 40.89
N PRO A 943 16.55 -0.09 40.05
CA PRO A 943 16.89 -1.49 39.82
C PRO A 943 17.28 -2.27 41.08
N GLU A 944 17.80 -1.61 42.12
CA GLU A 944 18.22 -2.25 43.35
C GLU A 944 17.08 -2.92 44.11
N ARG A 945 15.85 -2.58 43.87
CA ARG A 945 14.64 -3.29 44.34
C ARG A 945 14.70 -4.79 44.06
N PHE A 946 15.34 -5.14 42.95
CA PHE A 946 15.48 -6.53 42.48
C PHE A 946 16.87 -7.14 42.77
N SER A 947 17.63 -6.56 43.68
CA SER A 947 18.87 -7.20 44.17
C SER A 947 18.56 -8.53 44.89
N ASP A 948 19.55 -9.42 44.95
CA ASP A 948 19.38 -10.72 45.57
C ASP A 948 18.93 -10.60 47.07
N GLU A 949 19.25 -9.50 47.72
CA GLU A 949 18.86 -9.19 49.12
C GLU A 949 17.40 -8.77 49.20
N ASN A 950 17.01 -7.76 48.44
CA ASN A 950 15.65 -7.18 48.45
C ASN A 950 14.60 -8.14 47.90
N ARG A 951 15.00 -9.02 47.00
CA ARG A 951 14.11 -10.01 46.39
C ARG A 951 13.67 -11.12 47.33
N ARG A 952 14.42 -11.41 48.40
CA ARG A 952 14.08 -12.48 49.34
C ARG A 952 12.82 -12.19 50.15
N ASP A 953 12.57 -10.92 50.45
CA ASP A 953 11.42 -10.48 51.24
C ASP A 953 10.23 -10.04 50.38
N MET A 954 10.39 -10.06 49.06
CA MET A 954 9.36 -9.62 48.11
C MET A 954 8.27 -10.70 47.93
N ASN A 955 7.01 -10.33 48.11
CA ASN A 955 5.89 -11.20 47.74
C ASN A 955 5.83 -11.33 46.22
N GLN A 956 6.00 -12.54 45.67
CA GLN A 956 6.02 -12.80 44.24
C GLN A 956 4.75 -12.33 43.50
N PHE A 957 3.59 -12.23 44.18
CA PHE A 957 2.32 -11.79 43.58
C PHE A 957 2.22 -10.28 43.46
N THR A 958 3.18 -9.51 43.98
CA THR A 958 3.27 -8.07 43.76
C THR A 958 3.96 -7.71 42.45
N HIS A 959 4.69 -8.66 41.80
CA HIS A 959 5.43 -8.49 40.55
C HIS A 959 5.03 -9.56 39.54
N LEU A 960 4.08 -9.26 38.64
CA LEU A 960 3.44 -10.24 37.77
C LEU A 960 3.56 -9.90 36.24
N PRO A 961 4.72 -9.46 35.71
CA PRO A 961 4.82 -9.03 34.31
C PRO A 961 4.59 -10.19 33.33
N PHE A 962 4.85 -11.43 33.73
CA PHE A 962 4.60 -12.65 32.93
C PHE A 962 3.40 -13.46 33.44
N GLY A 963 2.69 -12.97 34.47
CA GLY A 963 1.69 -13.73 35.21
C GLY A 963 2.31 -14.79 36.14
N GLU A 964 1.42 -15.66 36.69
CA GLU A 964 1.85 -16.72 37.60
C GLU A 964 0.97 -17.96 37.42
N GLY A 965 1.46 -19.12 37.92
CA GLY A 965 0.77 -20.41 37.90
C GLY A 965 0.77 -21.10 36.52
N PRO A 966 -0.10 -22.10 36.28
CA PRO A 966 -0.04 -22.92 35.05
C PRO A 966 -0.20 -22.15 33.73
N ARG A 967 -0.81 -20.95 33.75
CA ARG A 967 -0.95 -20.06 32.60
C ARG A 967 0.12 -18.96 32.57
N VAL A 968 1.21 -19.09 33.28
CA VAL A 968 2.40 -18.21 33.19
C VAL A 968 2.89 -18.16 31.74
N CYS A 969 3.50 -17.06 31.34
CA CYS A 969 4.02 -16.88 29.97
C CYS A 969 4.96 -18.03 29.57
N ILE A 970 4.63 -18.75 28.51
CA ILE A 970 5.46 -19.87 28.02
C ILE A 970 6.79 -19.37 27.42
N GLY A 971 6.77 -18.16 26.84
CA GLY A 971 7.92 -17.53 26.18
C GLY A 971 8.76 -16.63 27.10
N GLU A 972 8.53 -16.59 28.42
CA GLU A 972 9.26 -15.72 29.36
C GLU A 972 10.75 -15.78 29.16
N ARG A 973 11.33 -16.98 29.18
CA ARG A 973 12.79 -17.19 29.05
C ARG A 973 13.30 -16.73 27.68
N PHE A 974 12.55 -16.98 26.61
CA PHE A 974 12.90 -16.54 25.27
C PHE A 974 12.86 -15.01 25.17
N GLY A 975 11.78 -14.37 25.64
CA GLY A 975 11.63 -12.92 25.64
C GLY A 975 12.73 -12.22 26.45
N LEU A 976 13.03 -12.72 27.65
CA LEU A 976 14.13 -12.18 28.46
C LEU A 976 15.49 -12.37 27.77
N MET A 977 15.72 -13.49 27.11
CA MET A 977 16.94 -13.73 26.33
C MET A 977 17.07 -12.74 25.18
N GLN A 978 16.00 -12.51 24.45
CA GLN A 978 15.96 -11.53 23.35
C GLN A 978 16.24 -10.11 23.85
N VAL A 979 15.60 -9.69 24.95
CA VAL A 979 15.82 -8.38 25.57
C VAL A 979 17.29 -8.22 26.03
N ARG A 980 17.85 -9.23 26.71
CA ARG A 980 19.25 -9.20 27.15
C ARG A 980 20.22 -9.09 26.00
N VAL A 981 20.05 -9.87 24.92
CA VAL A 981 20.89 -9.78 23.71
C VAL A 981 20.80 -8.39 23.09
N GLY A 982 19.59 -7.87 22.86
CA GLY A 982 19.39 -6.55 22.25
C GLY A 982 20.03 -5.41 23.05
N LEU A 983 19.80 -5.39 24.39
CA LEU A 983 20.38 -4.39 25.27
C LEU A 983 21.91 -4.52 25.35
N THR A 984 22.44 -5.75 25.41
CA THR A 984 23.92 -5.99 25.46
C THR A 984 24.57 -5.50 24.18
N CYS A 985 24.08 -5.87 23.00
CA CYS A 985 24.63 -5.47 21.71
C CYS A 985 24.59 -3.94 21.52
N LEU A 986 23.55 -3.26 22.02
CA LEU A 986 23.47 -1.82 21.94
C LEU A 986 24.37 -1.13 22.97
N LEU A 987 24.25 -1.48 24.26
CA LEU A 987 24.89 -0.74 25.35
C LEU A 987 26.40 -1.02 25.50
N ARG A 988 26.92 -2.11 24.94
CA ARG A 988 28.36 -2.37 24.98
C ARG A 988 29.17 -1.33 24.18
N LYS A 989 28.59 -0.75 23.14
CA LYS A 989 29.25 0.23 22.25
C LYS A 989 28.64 1.62 22.28
N PHE A 990 27.39 1.74 22.71
CA PHE A 990 26.67 3.00 22.63
C PHE A 990 26.13 3.41 24.00
N ARG A 991 26.17 4.72 24.24
CA ARG A 991 25.49 5.40 25.33
C ARG A 991 24.21 6.02 24.77
N VAL A 992 23.10 5.91 25.50
CA VAL A 992 21.81 6.50 25.09
C VAL A 992 21.55 7.79 25.86
N LYS A 993 21.07 8.81 25.17
CA LYS A 993 20.63 10.09 25.74
C LYS A 993 19.25 10.45 25.22
N LEU A 994 18.45 11.08 26.08
CA LEU A 994 17.11 11.50 25.72
C LEU A 994 17.17 12.65 24.72
N ASP A 995 16.46 12.55 23.59
CA ASP A 995 16.32 13.63 22.63
C ASP A 995 15.12 14.51 22.92
N LYS A 996 15.20 15.79 22.52
CA LYS A 996 14.15 16.81 22.71
C LYS A 996 12.82 16.49 22.02
N LYS A 997 12.81 15.61 21.03
CA LYS A 997 11.61 15.14 20.36
C LYS A 997 10.73 14.26 21.26
N THR A 998 11.33 13.64 22.29
CA THR A 998 10.55 12.87 23.27
C THR A 998 9.77 13.82 24.17
N THR A 999 8.45 13.71 24.11
CA THR A 999 7.56 14.55 24.94
C THR A 999 7.47 13.99 26.35
N LEU A 1000 7.79 14.80 27.35
CA LEU A 1000 7.64 14.47 28.77
C LEU A 1000 6.52 15.30 29.42
N PRO A 1001 5.77 14.75 30.38
CA PRO A 1001 5.74 13.33 30.78
C PRO A 1001 5.18 12.42 29.67
N LEU A 1002 5.66 11.18 29.61
CA LEU A 1002 5.18 10.21 28.62
C LEU A 1002 3.67 9.99 28.75
N LYS A 1003 2.95 10.14 27.66
CA LYS A 1003 1.55 9.75 27.53
C LYS A 1003 1.47 8.41 26.82
N MET A 1004 0.65 7.49 27.34
CA MET A 1004 0.46 6.19 26.73
C MET A 1004 -0.62 6.22 25.64
N SER A 1005 -0.30 5.67 24.49
CA SER A 1005 -1.23 5.61 23.34
C SER A 1005 -2.45 4.73 23.66
N ALA A 1006 -3.64 5.25 23.37
CA ALA A 1006 -4.88 4.47 23.43
C ALA A 1006 -5.06 3.52 22.23
N LYS A 1007 -4.30 3.74 21.15
CA LYS A 1007 -4.42 3.00 19.89
C LYS A 1007 -3.49 1.78 19.78
N ALA A 1008 -2.66 1.51 20.79
CA ALA A 1008 -1.72 0.41 20.80
C ALA A 1008 -2.21 -0.74 21.69
N LEU A 1009 -2.07 -1.97 21.19
CA LEU A 1009 -2.43 -3.19 21.91
C LEU A 1009 -1.46 -3.45 23.09
N VAL A 1010 -0.22 -3.07 22.94
CA VAL A 1010 0.86 -3.16 23.92
C VAL A 1010 1.29 -1.75 24.31
N SER A 1011 1.85 -1.59 25.51
CA SER A 1011 2.32 -0.30 26.03
C SER A 1011 3.20 0.44 25.02
N SER A 1012 2.79 1.65 24.61
CA SER A 1012 3.50 2.49 23.65
C SER A 1012 3.32 3.96 24.03
N ALA A 1013 4.39 4.75 23.90
CA ALA A 1013 4.35 6.20 24.12
C ALA A 1013 3.71 6.91 22.91
N GLU A 1014 2.87 7.90 23.18
CA GLU A 1014 2.32 8.79 22.16
C GLU A 1014 3.43 9.73 21.66
N GLY A 1015 3.63 9.79 20.34
CA GLY A 1015 4.72 10.57 19.74
C GLY A 1015 6.07 9.87 19.67
N GLY A 1016 6.18 8.61 20.14
CA GLY A 1016 7.41 7.81 20.13
C GLY A 1016 8.38 8.17 21.26
N ILE A 1017 9.46 7.41 21.37
CA ILE A 1017 10.61 7.66 22.23
C ILE A 1017 11.83 7.85 21.35
N TRP A 1018 12.36 9.06 21.34
CA TRP A 1018 13.49 9.48 20.52
C TRP A 1018 14.74 9.59 21.38
N LEU A 1019 15.80 8.88 20.98
CA LEU A 1019 17.08 8.87 21.69
C LEU A 1019 18.22 9.24 20.74
N ASN A 1020 19.27 9.82 21.29
CA ASN A 1020 20.57 9.99 20.62
C ASN A 1020 21.49 8.84 21.07
N LEU A 1021 22.19 8.23 20.13
CA LEU A 1021 23.08 7.10 20.34
C LEU A 1021 24.52 7.58 20.17
N GLU A 1022 25.25 7.69 21.27
CA GLU A 1022 26.67 8.10 21.28
C GLU A 1022 27.58 6.88 21.34
N ARG A 1023 28.53 6.79 20.44
CA ARG A 1023 29.57 5.74 20.50
C ARG A 1023 30.53 6.01 21.67
N VAL A 1024 30.88 4.96 22.41
CA VAL A 1024 31.77 5.02 23.58
C VAL A 1024 32.96 4.09 23.40
#